data_d3ebeea2e3eabdc6def2afd1909cd561
#
_entry.id   d3ebeea2e3eabdc6def2afd1909cd561
#
_cell.length_a   1.000
_cell.length_b   1.000
_cell.length_c   1.000
_cell.angle_alpha   90.00
_cell.angle_beta   90.00
_cell.angle_gamma   90.00
#
_symmetry.space_group_name_H-M   'P 1'
#
loop_
_entity.id
_entity.type
_entity.pdbx_description
1 polymer ?
#
loop_
_entity_poly.entity_id
_entity_poly.type
_entity_poly.pdbx_seq_one_letter_code
_entity_poly.pdbx_strand_id
1 'polypeptide(L)'
;MNYVGTARPIHDAKGKATGYTKYAGDLSLPNMAYLCMLHSKIPHGYVKAVHAEKALALPGVYGVYHCLNTTDRKYNRYRSNFDQAYLPNEECAFNDYVRFVGDKIGVVAACDQETAERAARLVEVEYEELPFSIGFDDTLAGKNCLEGETPVRDEYTLEVGKKQESTEGLIEVCSTMELPRLHHATMETHACIADYDPYIDMLTVYCPNQAVHGIRTVLADYLEMPESHVRVIKATMGGSFGAKQEWFLEPVAALVAKKLCCPVKLVYSRGEAMTDTIVRGAMRMSARGYYTPDGEMKEIYCDVTLDAGAYIGNAGDYIRALAGKPTRCYRIPYMHYHGQVISSNSPVSGAFRSWSAAEEALMMERQIDAAAEKLGIDRLTIRLKNAAHAGKEDKKLHLSLEDIRIGDAITLGSEKFGWDKLKAEDAAFNASQQRYRRGVGIGIGGHGNTYFPRFNDYGEGSISLNADGSMQANFTLHDHGCGTVTAMRMIAAEVLKVPEDKIYMTEGDTAVTPIDYGCFASRTTYVVGRAVQDAANALRKKMLHAASTLLDIPEDKLFLNNSHICRAGQDEPLLSFAELAKKSMHTHAGNLTAYASYSNVTNPGVTGAHFAHVEVDTWTGFTKVLDYLAVHDIGQAINPGLCEAQIQGAVQMGCGAALREKMTMQKDGRCTESLSKYHLFLANDLPNIRVELLQDGHSKEGPFGAKSIGEVCYVPVAPAVCGAVNDALHANLSVLPYDPDCILKYLAEVRENHDA
;
A
#
# COMPACT_ATOMS: atom_id res chain seq x y z
N MET A 1 -22.00 21.98 4.31
CA MET A 1 -20.62 21.73 4.79
C MET A 1 -19.69 22.77 4.16
N ASN A 2 -18.69 23.26 4.90
CA ASN A 2 -17.81 24.32 4.41
C ASN A 2 -16.46 23.79 3.92
N TYR A 3 -16.06 22.61 4.38
CA TYR A 3 -14.76 21.99 4.11
C TYR A 3 -14.90 20.61 3.48
N VAL A 4 -15.59 19.70 4.15
CA VAL A 4 -15.82 18.33 3.64
C VAL A 4 -16.62 18.38 2.33
N GLY A 5 -16.17 17.64 1.33
CA GLY A 5 -16.76 17.63 -0.02
C GLY A 5 -16.24 18.72 -0.96
N THR A 6 -15.23 19.50 -0.53
CA THR A 6 -14.58 20.52 -1.39
C THR A 6 -13.17 20.11 -1.77
N ALA A 7 -12.76 20.39 -3.00
CA ALA A 7 -11.38 20.16 -3.45
C ALA A 7 -10.44 21.19 -2.80
N ARG A 8 -9.41 20.71 -2.11
CA ARG A 8 -8.38 21.52 -1.46
C ARG A 8 -7.00 20.98 -1.81
N PRO A 9 -5.98 21.83 -2.01
CA PRO A 9 -4.61 21.37 -2.16
C PRO A 9 -4.12 20.71 -0.87
N ILE A 10 -3.12 19.84 -0.96
CA ILE A 10 -2.46 19.31 0.24
C ILE A 10 -1.81 20.44 1.03
N HIS A 11 -1.84 20.35 2.36
CA HIS A 11 -1.41 21.41 3.27
C HIS A 11 0.04 21.87 3.07
N ASP A 12 0.92 20.99 2.59
CA ASP A 12 2.35 21.24 2.34
C ASP A 12 2.70 21.37 0.83
N ALA A 13 1.69 21.50 -0.05
CA ALA A 13 1.86 21.61 -1.51
C ALA A 13 2.90 22.66 -1.91
N LYS A 14 2.85 23.84 -1.29
CA LYS A 14 3.76 24.95 -1.58
C LYS A 14 5.21 24.58 -1.24
N GLY A 15 5.45 23.97 -0.07
CA GLY A 15 6.77 23.53 0.36
C GLY A 15 7.37 22.48 -0.58
N LYS A 16 6.55 21.51 -1.00
CA LYS A 16 6.95 20.47 -1.97
C LYS A 16 7.24 21.07 -3.35
N ALA A 17 6.36 21.90 -3.87
CA ALA A 17 6.51 22.51 -5.19
C ALA A 17 7.73 23.48 -5.31
N THR A 18 8.12 24.10 -4.20
CA THR A 18 9.27 25.03 -4.16
C THR A 18 10.58 24.40 -3.70
N GLY A 19 10.58 23.09 -3.36
CA GLY A 19 11.76 22.39 -2.83
C GLY A 19 12.13 22.79 -1.39
N TYR A 20 11.23 23.46 -0.67
CA TYR A 20 11.47 23.87 0.73
C TYR A 20 11.26 22.71 1.72
N THR A 21 10.35 21.78 1.39
CA THR A 21 10.08 20.59 2.21
C THR A 21 11.33 19.71 2.31
N LYS A 22 11.67 19.30 3.54
CA LYS A 22 12.80 18.43 3.83
C LYS A 22 12.34 16.99 3.98
N TYR A 23 13.01 16.08 3.26
CA TYR A 23 12.85 14.64 3.37
C TYR A 23 13.92 14.06 4.29
N ALA A 24 13.81 12.78 4.66
CA ALA A 24 14.76 12.16 5.57
C ALA A 24 16.22 12.26 5.08
N GLY A 25 16.44 12.10 3.78
CA GLY A 25 17.76 12.28 3.16
C GLY A 25 18.34 13.69 3.27
N ASP A 26 17.48 14.72 3.42
CA ASP A 26 17.90 16.15 3.52
C ASP A 26 18.19 16.59 4.96
N LEU A 27 17.77 15.80 5.95
CA LEU A 27 17.99 16.13 7.36
C LEU A 27 19.49 15.97 7.71
N SER A 28 20.00 16.78 8.60
CA SER A 28 21.34 16.63 9.18
C SER A 28 21.37 17.03 10.64
N LEU A 29 22.17 16.31 11.41
CA LEU A 29 22.39 16.55 12.84
C LEU A 29 23.88 16.91 13.06
N PRO A 30 24.20 17.64 14.13
CA PRO A 30 25.61 17.93 14.46
C PRO A 30 26.40 16.63 14.69
N ASN A 31 27.67 16.61 14.22
CA ASN A 31 28.60 15.49 14.39
C ASN A 31 28.10 14.15 13.81
N MET A 32 27.25 14.18 12.79
CA MET A 32 26.64 13.01 12.20
C MET A 32 27.67 12.22 11.35
N ALA A 33 27.69 10.90 11.54
CA ALA A 33 28.38 9.97 10.66
C ALA A 33 27.49 9.53 9.49
N TYR A 34 28.11 9.16 8.39
CA TYR A 34 27.41 8.69 7.19
C TYR A 34 27.69 7.21 6.95
N LEU A 35 26.69 6.49 6.57
CA LEU A 35 26.74 5.05 6.40
C LEU A 35 26.63 4.66 4.93
N CYS A 36 27.43 3.66 4.51
CA CYS A 36 27.31 3.01 3.21
C CYS A 36 27.22 1.50 3.42
N MET A 37 26.13 0.88 2.92
CA MET A 37 25.88 -0.55 3.06
C MET A 37 26.86 -1.39 2.28
N LEU A 38 27.15 -2.57 2.80
CA LEU A 38 27.84 -3.67 2.13
C LEU A 38 26.84 -4.78 1.87
N HIS A 39 26.57 -5.05 0.59
CA HIS A 39 25.63 -6.07 0.14
C HIS A 39 26.33 -7.29 -0.41
N SER A 40 25.71 -8.45 -0.28
CA SER A 40 26.16 -9.69 -0.89
C SER A 40 26.20 -9.57 -2.42
N LYS A 41 27.29 -10.08 -3.01
CA LYS A 41 27.45 -10.20 -4.46
C LYS A 41 27.08 -11.58 -4.99
N ILE A 42 26.83 -12.53 -4.10
CA ILE A 42 26.43 -13.90 -4.43
C ILE A 42 24.95 -14.14 -4.07
N PRO A 43 24.27 -15.02 -4.78
CA PRO A 43 22.86 -15.32 -4.51
C PRO A 43 22.63 -16.23 -3.31
N HIS A 44 23.63 -17.03 -2.89
CA HIS A 44 23.49 -18.01 -1.81
C HIS A 44 24.85 -18.46 -1.27
N GLY A 45 25.00 -18.49 0.04
CA GLY A 45 26.22 -18.98 0.67
C GLY A 45 26.50 -18.35 2.03
N TYR A 46 27.73 -18.51 2.48
CA TYR A 46 28.22 -17.98 3.75
C TYR A 46 29.33 -16.96 3.56
N VAL A 47 29.31 -15.88 4.35
CA VAL A 47 30.42 -14.96 4.52
C VAL A 47 31.48 -15.62 5.41
N LYS A 48 32.66 -15.88 4.86
CA LYS A 48 33.77 -16.54 5.60
C LYS A 48 34.75 -15.55 6.19
N ALA A 49 35.02 -14.45 5.49
CA ALA A 49 35.89 -13.38 5.97
C ALA A 49 35.50 -12.01 5.35
N VAL A 50 35.74 -10.95 6.10
CA VAL A 50 35.56 -9.55 5.66
C VAL A 50 36.87 -8.83 5.92
N HIS A 51 37.55 -8.42 4.86
CA HIS A 51 38.85 -7.72 4.90
C HIS A 51 38.59 -6.21 4.79
N ALA A 52 38.64 -5.54 5.93
CA ALA A 52 38.33 -4.11 6.06
C ALA A 52 39.55 -3.20 6.28
N GLU A 53 40.75 -3.75 6.33
CA GLU A 53 41.98 -3.04 6.71
C GLU A 53 42.25 -1.83 5.81
N LYS A 54 42.05 -1.98 4.48
CA LYS A 54 42.23 -0.91 3.51
C LYS A 54 41.20 0.21 3.71
N ALA A 55 39.96 -0.13 4.04
CA ALA A 55 38.89 0.82 4.31
C ALA A 55 39.15 1.56 5.63
N LEU A 56 39.54 0.85 6.69
CA LEU A 56 39.85 1.44 8.00
C LEU A 56 41.08 2.35 7.98
N ALA A 57 42.00 2.17 7.02
CA ALA A 57 43.16 3.01 6.86
C ALA A 57 42.86 4.37 6.20
N LEU A 58 41.66 4.56 5.63
CA LEU A 58 41.26 5.84 5.06
C LEU A 58 40.97 6.88 6.14
N PRO A 59 41.54 8.10 6.05
CA PRO A 59 41.16 9.18 6.96
C PRO A 59 39.64 9.47 6.91
N GLY A 60 39.04 9.63 8.05
CA GLY A 60 37.60 9.92 8.17
C GLY A 60 36.71 8.69 8.26
N VAL A 61 37.21 7.47 8.16
CA VAL A 61 36.47 6.23 8.44
C VAL A 61 36.43 6.00 9.94
N TYR A 62 35.23 5.83 10.50
CA TYR A 62 35.00 5.60 11.92
C TYR A 62 34.94 4.11 12.27
N GLY A 63 34.51 3.26 11.32
CA GLY A 63 34.43 1.83 11.54
C GLY A 63 33.79 1.07 10.36
N VAL A 64 34.00 -0.25 10.38
CA VAL A 64 33.34 -1.20 9.50
C VAL A 64 32.65 -2.26 10.36
N TYR A 65 31.35 -2.30 10.29
CA TYR A 65 30.49 -3.20 11.05
C TYR A 65 29.89 -4.25 10.11
N HIS A 66 29.98 -5.52 10.45
CA HIS A 66 29.56 -6.61 9.57
C HIS A 66 29.12 -7.85 10.35
N CYS A 67 28.58 -8.83 9.69
CA CYS A 67 28.02 -10.05 10.28
C CYS A 67 28.97 -10.80 11.22
N LEU A 68 30.30 -10.75 10.97
CA LEU A 68 31.29 -11.44 11.81
C LEU A 68 31.80 -10.63 13.03
N ASN A 69 31.41 -9.33 13.17
CA ASN A 69 31.84 -8.50 14.28
C ASN A 69 30.72 -7.75 15.02
N THR A 70 29.46 -8.10 14.72
CA THR A 70 28.26 -7.55 15.35
C THR A 70 27.39 -8.65 15.96
N THR A 71 26.19 -8.33 16.40
CA THR A 71 25.23 -9.28 16.95
C THR A 71 24.58 -10.13 15.85
N ASP A 72 24.33 -11.40 16.14
CA ASP A 72 23.53 -12.34 15.36
C ASP A 72 22.05 -12.36 15.76
N ARG A 73 21.63 -11.40 16.59
CA ARG A 73 20.23 -11.28 17.00
C ARG A 73 19.35 -11.05 15.77
N LYS A 74 18.25 -11.82 15.70
CA LYS A 74 17.34 -11.81 14.58
C LYS A 74 16.10 -11.00 14.90
N TYR A 75 15.50 -10.40 13.87
CA TYR A 75 14.21 -9.71 13.89
C TYR A 75 13.35 -10.14 12.69
N ASN A 76 12.07 -9.78 12.73
CA ASN A 76 11.20 -9.86 11.55
C ASN A 76 10.94 -8.43 11.03
N ARG A 77 11.19 -8.21 9.75
CA ARG A 77 11.05 -6.90 9.10
C ARG A 77 9.61 -6.37 9.06
N TYR A 78 8.62 -7.21 9.27
CA TYR A 78 7.21 -6.83 9.18
C TYR A 78 6.51 -6.68 10.53
N ARG A 79 7.06 -7.22 11.60
CA ARG A 79 6.41 -7.22 12.92
C ARG A 79 6.07 -5.81 13.39
N SER A 80 4.80 -5.42 13.30
CA SER A 80 4.32 -4.06 13.58
C SER A 80 3.61 -3.92 14.93
N ASN A 81 3.31 -5.01 15.61
CA ASN A 81 2.64 -5.03 16.92
C ASN A 81 2.96 -6.31 17.71
N PHE A 82 2.48 -6.36 18.95
CA PHE A 82 2.74 -7.47 19.88
C PHE A 82 2.09 -8.78 19.44
N ASP A 83 0.93 -8.73 18.77
CA ASP A 83 0.16 -9.91 18.36
C ASP A 83 0.80 -10.65 17.19
N GLN A 84 1.80 -10.07 16.55
CA GLN A 84 2.55 -10.67 15.44
C GLN A 84 3.81 -11.43 15.90
N ALA A 85 3.91 -11.79 17.16
CA ALA A 85 5.02 -12.59 17.69
C ALA A 85 5.12 -13.98 17.05
N TYR A 86 4.08 -14.46 16.37
CA TYR A 86 4.09 -15.71 15.59
C TYR A 86 4.89 -15.62 14.29
N LEU A 87 5.20 -14.42 13.80
CA LEU A 87 6.04 -14.25 12.62
C LEU A 87 7.49 -14.62 12.95
N PRO A 88 8.17 -15.42 12.12
CA PRO A 88 9.52 -15.86 12.41
C PRO A 88 10.51 -14.70 12.31
N ASN A 89 11.46 -14.64 13.25
CA ASN A 89 12.61 -13.76 13.16
C ASN A 89 13.69 -14.47 12.33
N GLU A 90 13.93 -14.02 11.11
CA GLU A 90 14.85 -14.66 10.17
C GLU A 90 16.06 -13.81 9.81
N GLU A 91 15.99 -12.48 10.00
CA GLU A 91 17.01 -11.53 9.57
C GLU A 91 17.82 -10.98 10.73
N CYS A 92 19.13 -10.81 10.53
CA CYS A 92 20.00 -9.96 11.33
C CYS A 92 20.13 -8.57 10.68
N ALA A 93 20.69 -7.59 11.39
CA ALA A 93 21.12 -6.34 10.75
C ALA A 93 22.13 -6.62 9.63
N PHE A 94 22.99 -7.62 9.84
CA PHE A 94 23.94 -8.13 8.86
C PHE A 94 23.93 -9.66 8.91
N ASN A 95 23.73 -10.31 7.74
CA ASN A 95 23.59 -11.75 7.62
C ASN A 95 24.91 -12.38 7.17
N ASP A 96 25.40 -13.39 7.89
CA ASP A 96 26.53 -14.24 7.50
C ASP A 96 26.10 -15.35 6.53
N TYR A 97 24.87 -15.86 6.68
CA TYR A 97 24.21 -16.71 5.72
C TYR A 97 23.40 -15.86 4.74
N VAL A 98 23.99 -15.61 3.58
CA VAL A 98 23.38 -14.78 2.52
C VAL A 98 22.43 -15.60 1.66
N ARG A 99 21.27 -15.06 1.35
CA ARG A 99 20.16 -15.75 0.71
C ARG A 99 19.80 -15.20 -0.66
N PHE A 100 20.30 -14.01 -1.03
CA PHE A 100 20.10 -13.40 -2.36
C PHE A 100 21.17 -12.35 -2.66
N VAL A 101 21.34 -12.00 -3.94
CA VAL A 101 22.21 -10.86 -4.35
C VAL A 101 21.58 -9.55 -3.85
N GLY A 102 22.28 -8.87 -2.96
CA GLY A 102 21.76 -7.67 -2.29
C GLY A 102 21.47 -7.84 -0.80
N ASP A 103 21.63 -9.06 -0.25
CA ASP A 103 21.48 -9.29 1.19
C ASP A 103 22.50 -8.48 2.01
N LYS A 104 22.10 -7.95 3.16
CA LYS A 104 22.93 -7.07 4.00
C LYS A 104 24.00 -7.87 4.73
N ILE A 105 25.26 -7.55 4.50
CA ILE A 105 26.41 -8.22 5.16
C ILE A 105 27.23 -7.31 6.07
N GLY A 106 27.10 -5.99 5.91
CA GLY A 106 27.83 -5.01 6.72
C GLY A 106 27.54 -3.57 6.31
N VAL A 107 28.24 -2.65 6.97
CA VAL A 107 28.17 -1.21 6.72
C VAL A 107 29.49 -0.54 7.06
N VAL A 108 29.85 0.49 6.28
CA VAL A 108 30.97 1.40 6.58
C VAL A 108 30.41 2.69 7.16
N ALA A 109 30.99 3.19 8.24
CA ALA A 109 30.68 4.48 8.85
C ALA A 109 31.85 5.45 8.68
N ALA A 110 31.59 6.66 8.18
CA ALA A 110 32.59 7.68 7.93
C ALA A 110 32.08 9.10 8.21
N CYS A 111 33.00 10.09 8.12
CA CYS A 111 32.71 11.51 8.39
C CYS A 111 31.80 12.16 7.35
N ASP A 112 31.74 11.61 6.15
CA ASP A 112 30.89 12.05 5.04
C ASP A 112 30.53 10.89 4.12
N GLN A 113 29.54 11.10 3.26
CA GLN A 113 28.99 10.08 2.36
C GLN A 113 30.02 9.59 1.33
N GLU A 114 30.83 10.52 0.76
CA GLU A 114 31.84 10.17 -0.24
C GLU A 114 32.93 9.28 0.36
N THR A 115 33.38 9.58 1.58
CA THR A 115 34.38 8.78 2.30
C THR A 115 33.81 7.40 2.63
N ALA A 116 32.53 7.31 3.07
CA ALA A 116 31.89 6.04 3.35
C ALA A 116 31.79 5.14 2.10
N GLU A 117 31.36 5.71 0.96
CA GLU A 117 31.27 4.98 -0.32
C GLU A 117 32.63 4.56 -0.86
N ARG A 118 33.63 5.43 -0.75
CA ARG A 118 35.00 5.10 -1.18
C ARG A 118 35.58 3.98 -0.32
N ALA A 119 35.36 4.02 0.98
CA ALA A 119 35.79 2.98 1.90
C ALA A 119 35.07 1.65 1.67
N ALA A 120 33.76 1.69 1.42
CA ALA A 120 32.97 0.50 1.13
C ALA A 120 33.48 -0.28 -0.10
N ARG A 121 33.99 0.43 -1.12
CA ARG A 121 34.61 -0.20 -2.32
C ARG A 121 35.93 -0.90 -2.04
N LEU A 122 36.60 -0.62 -0.92
CA LEU A 122 37.85 -1.23 -0.51
C LEU A 122 37.68 -2.44 0.42
N VAL A 123 36.44 -2.70 0.87
CA VAL A 123 36.13 -3.90 1.65
C VAL A 123 36.04 -5.09 0.72
N GLU A 124 36.86 -6.11 1.00
CA GLU A 124 36.84 -7.37 0.28
C GLU A 124 36.18 -8.45 1.13
N VAL A 125 35.31 -9.29 0.53
CA VAL A 125 34.55 -10.30 1.22
C VAL A 125 34.82 -11.66 0.60
N GLU A 126 35.16 -12.65 1.44
CA GLU A 126 35.30 -14.03 1.03
C GLU A 126 34.01 -14.79 1.30
N TYR A 127 33.55 -15.55 0.31
CA TYR A 127 32.33 -16.33 0.39
C TYR A 127 32.59 -17.81 0.19
N GLU A 128 31.79 -18.62 0.85
CA GLU A 128 31.53 -20.02 0.48
C GLU A 128 30.20 -20.04 -0.28
N GLU A 129 30.27 -20.20 -1.59
CA GLU A 129 29.09 -20.19 -2.45
C GLU A 129 28.35 -21.54 -2.38
N LEU A 130 27.01 -21.46 -2.35
CA LEU A 130 26.11 -22.61 -2.38
C LEU A 130 25.25 -22.59 -3.65
N PRO A 131 24.73 -23.74 -4.09
CA PRO A 131 23.73 -23.78 -5.15
C PRO A 131 22.48 -22.99 -4.76
N PHE A 132 21.81 -22.37 -5.74
CA PHE A 132 20.64 -21.52 -5.51
C PHE A 132 19.51 -21.82 -6.50
N SER A 133 18.30 -21.39 -6.14
CA SER A 133 17.10 -21.49 -6.97
C SER A 133 16.44 -20.12 -7.12
N ILE A 134 16.04 -19.82 -8.36
CA ILE A 134 15.22 -18.67 -8.72
C ILE A 134 14.04 -19.14 -9.58
N GLY A 135 12.85 -18.61 -9.32
CA GLY A 135 11.64 -19.00 -10.04
C GLY A 135 10.94 -20.25 -9.47
N PHE A 136 9.73 -20.50 -9.95
CA PHE A 136 8.80 -21.47 -9.35
C PHE A 136 9.25 -22.92 -9.53
N ASP A 137 9.65 -23.32 -10.74
CA ASP A 137 9.83 -24.73 -11.08
C ASP A 137 11.04 -25.33 -10.38
N ASP A 138 12.17 -24.61 -10.38
CA ASP A 138 13.38 -25.04 -9.70
C ASP A 138 13.22 -25.05 -8.17
N THR A 139 12.50 -24.06 -7.63
CA THR A 139 12.21 -23.95 -6.20
C THR A 139 11.28 -25.08 -5.74
N LEU A 140 10.17 -25.33 -6.45
CA LEU A 140 9.23 -26.40 -6.13
C LEU A 140 9.83 -27.79 -6.30
N ALA A 141 10.79 -27.95 -7.22
CA ALA A 141 11.53 -29.21 -7.37
C ALA A 141 12.44 -29.53 -6.17
N GLY A 142 12.63 -28.58 -5.26
CA GLY A 142 13.41 -28.76 -4.02
C GLY A 142 14.90 -29.00 -4.25
N LYS A 143 15.46 -28.61 -5.41
CA LYS A 143 16.84 -28.89 -5.78
C LYS A 143 17.87 -28.14 -4.94
N ASN A 144 17.58 -26.92 -4.58
CA ASN A 144 18.49 -25.98 -3.92
C ASN A 144 17.69 -25.13 -2.90
N CYS A 145 17.06 -25.79 -1.92
CA CYS A 145 16.35 -25.06 -0.86
C CYS A 145 17.33 -24.24 -0.03
N LEU A 146 16.84 -23.16 0.55
CA LEU A 146 17.55 -22.45 1.59
C LEU A 146 17.84 -23.41 2.76
N GLU A 147 19.01 -23.29 3.39
CA GLU A 147 19.47 -24.25 4.39
C GLU A 147 18.47 -24.47 5.52
N GLY A 148 18.17 -25.71 5.81
CA GLY A 148 17.22 -26.13 6.85
C GLY A 148 15.75 -25.86 6.50
N GLU A 149 15.43 -25.54 5.24
CA GLU A 149 14.09 -25.17 4.80
C GLU A 149 13.50 -26.19 3.80
N THR A 150 12.19 -26.18 3.70
CA THR A 150 11.44 -26.89 2.66
C THR A 150 11.06 -25.92 1.53
N PRO A 151 10.84 -26.42 0.30
CA PRO A 151 10.38 -25.57 -0.80
C PRO A 151 9.11 -24.77 -0.45
N VAL A 152 8.15 -25.44 0.20
CA VAL A 152 6.90 -24.83 0.67
C VAL A 152 7.08 -24.46 2.14
N ARG A 153 6.93 -23.15 2.42
CA ARG A 153 7.15 -22.54 3.74
C ARG A 153 5.86 -22.33 4.53
N ASP A 154 4.75 -22.18 3.85
CA ASP A 154 3.42 -22.03 4.46
C ASP A 154 2.35 -22.46 3.45
N GLU A 155 1.24 -22.98 3.97
CA GLU A 155 0.07 -23.38 3.20
C GLU A 155 -1.21 -22.93 3.90
N TYR A 156 -2.22 -22.64 3.10
CA TYR A 156 -3.54 -22.27 3.62
C TYR A 156 -4.65 -22.77 2.70
N THR A 157 -5.62 -23.44 3.29
CA THR A 157 -6.85 -23.87 2.59
C THR A 157 -8.07 -23.20 3.22
N LEU A 158 -9.00 -22.76 2.37
CA LEU A 158 -10.26 -22.18 2.79
C LEU A 158 -11.41 -22.77 1.97
N GLU A 159 -12.43 -23.25 2.65
CA GLU A 159 -13.71 -23.58 2.03
C GLU A 159 -14.79 -22.62 2.51
N VAL A 160 -15.60 -22.11 1.57
CA VAL A 160 -16.68 -21.17 1.86
C VAL A 160 -17.95 -21.61 1.13
N GLY A 161 -19.06 -21.62 1.83
CA GLY A 161 -20.38 -21.93 1.24
C GLY A 161 -20.67 -23.43 1.19
N LYS A 162 -21.58 -23.84 0.30
CA LYS A 162 -22.00 -25.23 0.15
C LYS A 162 -21.73 -25.73 -1.25
N LYS A 163 -20.93 -26.79 -1.35
CA LYS A 163 -20.62 -27.48 -2.62
C LYS A 163 -21.91 -28.04 -3.23
N GLN A 164 -22.01 -28.00 -4.57
CA GLN A 164 -23.10 -28.62 -5.31
C GLN A 164 -23.05 -30.15 -5.16
N GLU A 165 -24.20 -30.79 -5.15
CA GLU A 165 -24.28 -32.26 -5.12
C GLU A 165 -23.83 -32.90 -6.45
N SER A 166 -24.01 -32.15 -7.57
CA SER A 166 -23.55 -32.54 -8.91
C SER A 166 -23.22 -31.31 -9.71
N THR A 167 -22.23 -31.41 -10.59
CA THR A 167 -21.88 -30.40 -11.61
C THR A 167 -22.48 -30.73 -12.98
N GLU A 168 -23.37 -31.72 -13.08
CA GLU A 168 -24.05 -32.07 -14.32
C GLU A 168 -24.86 -30.87 -14.84
N GLY A 169 -24.72 -30.57 -16.13
CA GLY A 169 -25.34 -29.41 -16.76
C GLY A 169 -24.65 -28.07 -16.52
N LEU A 170 -23.60 -28.04 -15.71
CA LEU A 170 -22.75 -26.86 -15.55
C LEU A 170 -21.60 -26.87 -16.56
N ILE A 171 -21.15 -25.69 -16.92
CA ILE A 171 -20.04 -25.48 -17.84
C ILE A 171 -18.80 -25.17 -17.03
N GLU A 172 -17.78 -26.04 -17.13
CA GLU A 172 -16.49 -25.85 -16.52
C GLU A 172 -15.66 -24.84 -17.32
N VAL A 173 -15.03 -23.89 -16.64
CA VAL A 173 -14.12 -22.91 -17.24
C VAL A 173 -12.84 -22.88 -16.40
N CYS A 174 -11.67 -23.00 -17.06
CA CYS A 174 -10.39 -22.89 -16.42
C CYS A 174 -9.64 -21.66 -16.92
N SER A 175 -8.92 -21.01 -16.01
CA SER A 175 -8.03 -19.90 -16.33
C SER A 175 -6.75 -19.94 -15.49
N THR A 176 -5.70 -19.31 -16.00
CA THR A 176 -4.42 -19.16 -15.31
C THR A 176 -3.95 -17.72 -15.37
N MET A 177 -3.11 -17.32 -14.42
CA MET A 177 -2.44 -16.03 -14.41
C MET A 177 -1.07 -16.15 -13.74
N GLU A 178 -0.02 -15.62 -14.37
CA GLU A 178 1.31 -15.53 -13.82
C GLU A 178 1.72 -14.05 -13.74
N LEU A 179 2.17 -13.62 -12.55
CA LEU A 179 2.59 -12.26 -12.25
C LEU A 179 4.08 -12.22 -11.93
N PRO A 180 4.83 -11.25 -12.50
CA PRO A 180 6.22 -11.02 -12.13
C PRO A 180 6.33 -10.28 -10.80
N ARG A 181 7.55 -10.19 -10.27
CA ARG A 181 7.87 -9.23 -9.21
C ARG A 181 7.76 -7.80 -9.73
N LEU A 182 7.18 -6.90 -8.90
CA LEU A 182 7.07 -5.48 -9.20
C LEU A 182 7.70 -4.65 -8.07
N HIS A 183 8.40 -3.58 -8.45
CA HIS A 183 8.96 -2.61 -7.52
C HIS A 183 8.07 -1.36 -7.42
N HIS A 184 7.99 -0.75 -6.25
CA HIS A 184 7.13 0.42 -5.98
C HIS A 184 7.54 1.68 -6.73
N ALA A 185 8.80 1.78 -7.15
CA ALA A 185 9.38 2.92 -7.85
C ALA A 185 9.12 4.28 -7.14
N THR A 186 9.15 4.28 -5.80
CA THR A 186 9.00 5.51 -5.01
C THR A 186 10.02 6.55 -5.44
N MET A 187 9.64 7.82 -5.55
CA MET A 187 10.58 8.87 -5.96
C MET A 187 11.69 9.05 -4.92
N GLU A 188 11.35 9.15 -3.65
CA GLU A 188 12.29 9.08 -2.54
C GLU A 188 12.68 7.62 -2.27
N THR A 189 13.97 7.32 -2.23
CA THR A 189 14.50 6.03 -1.76
C THR A 189 14.37 5.90 -0.24
N HIS A 190 14.77 4.76 0.32
CA HIS A 190 14.76 4.59 1.77
C HIS A 190 15.88 5.39 2.42
N ALA A 191 15.60 6.01 3.56
CA ALA A 191 16.53 6.81 4.33
C ALA A 191 16.20 6.70 5.83
N CYS A 192 17.24 6.75 6.67
CA CYS A 192 17.09 6.72 8.12
C CYS A 192 18.20 7.53 8.78
N ILE A 193 17.84 8.27 9.82
CA ILE A 193 18.80 8.86 10.75
C ILE A 193 18.49 8.27 12.12
N ALA A 194 19.52 7.76 12.80
CA ALA A 194 19.45 7.31 14.18
C ALA A 194 20.42 8.10 15.04
N ASP A 195 19.98 8.56 16.18
CA ASP A 195 20.75 9.33 17.15
C ASP A 195 20.63 8.70 18.53
N TYR A 196 21.76 8.30 19.12
CA TYR A 196 21.79 7.70 20.44
C TYR A 196 22.52 8.57 21.44
N ASP A 197 21.80 8.97 22.49
CA ASP A 197 22.35 9.68 23.63
C ASP A 197 22.69 8.68 24.77
N PRO A 198 23.99 8.41 25.02
CA PRO A 198 24.40 7.44 26.03
C PRO A 198 24.19 7.93 27.46
N TYR A 199 24.00 9.24 27.71
CA TYR A 199 23.83 9.80 29.04
C TYR A 199 22.45 9.56 29.63
N ILE A 200 21.45 9.48 28.79
CA ILE A 200 20.06 9.21 29.18
C ILE A 200 19.52 7.89 28.57
N ASP A 201 20.39 7.12 27.93
CA ASP A 201 20.06 5.86 27.22
C ASP A 201 18.86 6.02 26.29
N MET A 202 18.86 7.07 25.45
CA MET A 202 17.76 7.40 24.54
C MET A 202 18.19 7.25 23.09
N LEU A 203 17.43 6.48 22.34
CA LEU A 203 17.54 6.37 20.88
C LEU A 203 16.44 7.18 20.22
N THR A 204 16.79 8.10 19.32
CA THR A 204 15.85 8.83 18.46
C THR A 204 16.08 8.46 17.00
N VAL A 205 15.02 8.04 16.30
CA VAL A 205 15.08 7.63 14.90
C VAL A 205 14.17 8.52 14.06
N TYR A 206 14.71 9.06 12.95
CA TYR A 206 13.97 9.82 11.96
C TYR A 206 13.90 9.00 10.67
N CYS A 207 12.71 8.62 10.24
CA CYS A 207 12.53 7.81 9.04
C CYS A 207 11.21 8.10 8.32
N PRO A 208 11.16 7.96 6.98
CA PRO A 208 9.93 8.09 6.20
C PRO A 208 9.18 6.76 6.20
N ASN A 209 8.55 6.39 7.31
CA ASN A 209 7.90 5.09 7.47
C ASN A 209 6.41 5.21 7.79
N GLN A 210 5.63 4.19 7.41
CA GLN A 210 4.18 4.13 7.57
C GLN A 210 3.73 3.63 8.96
N ALA A 211 4.66 3.22 9.86
CA ALA A 211 4.34 2.61 11.15
C ALA A 211 5.40 2.89 12.23
N VAL A 212 5.49 4.15 12.69
CA VAL A 212 6.53 4.57 13.67
C VAL A 212 6.48 3.80 14.99
N HIS A 213 5.30 3.40 15.47
CA HIS A 213 5.18 2.61 16.69
C HIS A 213 5.65 1.17 16.51
N GLY A 214 5.44 0.59 15.32
CA GLY A 214 5.98 -0.72 14.98
C GLY A 214 7.51 -0.73 14.97
N ILE A 215 8.14 0.31 14.39
CA ILE A 215 9.60 0.49 14.44
C ILE A 215 10.08 0.59 15.89
N ARG A 216 9.43 1.39 16.71
CA ARG A 216 9.79 1.53 18.14
C ARG A 216 9.82 0.16 18.82
N THR A 217 8.77 -0.63 18.68
CA THR A 217 8.66 -1.96 19.28
C THR A 217 9.78 -2.89 18.82
N VAL A 218 10.05 -2.94 17.50
CA VAL A 218 11.11 -3.81 16.96
C VAL A 218 12.50 -3.36 17.38
N LEU A 219 12.79 -2.06 17.35
CA LEU A 219 14.10 -1.54 17.77
C LEU A 219 14.34 -1.73 19.27
N ALA A 220 13.31 -1.54 20.11
CA ALA A 220 13.39 -1.79 21.54
C ALA A 220 13.72 -3.26 21.83
N ASP A 221 13.02 -4.19 21.17
CA ASP A 221 13.30 -5.63 21.27
C ASP A 221 14.70 -5.95 20.73
N TYR A 222 15.04 -5.51 19.53
CA TYR A 222 16.31 -5.82 18.86
C TYR A 222 17.54 -5.32 19.63
N LEU A 223 17.47 -4.10 20.21
CA LEU A 223 18.57 -3.48 20.94
C LEU A 223 18.52 -3.72 22.46
N GLU A 224 17.55 -4.49 22.95
CA GLU A 224 17.32 -4.76 24.38
C GLU A 224 17.16 -3.47 25.20
N MET A 225 16.35 -2.54 24.69
CA MET A 225 16.05 -1.27 25.32
C MET A 225 14.56 -1.21 25.75
N PRO A 226 14.20 -0.47 26.79
CA PRO A 226 12.80 -0.17 27.07
C PRO A 226 12.18 0.63 25.90
N GLU A 227 10.92 0.36 25.54
CA GLU A 227 10.23 1.15 24.49
C GLU A 227 10.18 2.66 24.80
N SER A 228 10.13 3.03 26.08
CA SER A 228 10.18 4.43 26.53
C SER A 228 11.52 5.13 26.22
N HIS A 229 12.56 4.36 25.93
CA HIS A 229 13.89 4.86 25.56
C HIS A 229 14.12 4.87 24.05
N VAL A 230 13.09 4.53 23.26
CA VAL A 230 13.13 4.57 21.81
C VAL A 230 12.06 5.53 21.29
N ARG A 231 12.47 6.64 20.70
CA ARG A 231 11.60 7.60 20.03
C ARG A 231 11.75 7.47 18.52
N VAL A 232 10.64 7.35 17.84
CA VAL A 232 10.62 7.32 16.36
C VAL A 232 9.78 8.48 15.86
N ILE A 233 10.34 9.28 14.98
CA ILE A 233 9.74 10.48 14.40
C ILE A 233 9.60 10.26 12.89
N LYS A 234 8.37 10.36 12.40
CA LYS A 234 8.09 10.31 10.98
C LYS A 234 8.68 11.52 10.26
N ALA A 235 9.60 11.29 9.35
CA ALA A 235 10.02 12.30 8.38
C ALA A 235 9.00 12.43 7.23
N THR A 236 9.07 13.54 6.48
CA THR A 236 8.29 13.68 5.24
C THR A 236 8.60 12.51 4.30
N MET A 237 7.56 11.98 3.65
CA MET A 237 7.65 10.77 2.85
C MET A 237 7.43 11.08 1.37
N GLY A 238 8.42 10.79 0.54
CA GLY A 238 8.40 10.98 -0.92
C GLY A 238 7.82 9.78 -1.68
N GLY A 239 6.63 9.33 -1.26
CA GLY A 239 5.96 8.14 -1.76
C GLY A 239 6.32 6.89 -0.96
N SER A 240 5.36 5.97 -0.84
CA SER A 240 5.56 4.67 -0.22
C SER A 240 4.92 3.54 -1.02
N PHE A 241 3.61 3.55 -1.24
CA PHE A 241 2.86 2.50 -1.93
C PHE A 241 3.00 1.11 -1.29
N GLY A 242 3.42 1.07 -0.01
CA GLY A 242 3.76 -0.13 0.74
C GLY A 242 5.25 -0.34 0.97
N ALA A 243 6.14 0.26 0.17
CA ALA A 243 7.59 0.08 0.28
C ALA A 243 8.17 0.45 1.65
N LYS A 244 7.55 1.42 2.35
CA LYS A 244 8.06 1.99 3.59
C LYS A 244 7.18 1.64 4.79
N GLN A 245 6.68 0.41 4.85
CA GLN A 245 5.95 -0.10 6.02
C GLN A 245 6.68 -1.22 6.77
N GLU A 246 7.84 -1.63 6.27
CA GLU A 246 8.74 -2.59 6.88
C GLU A 246 10.06 -1.91 7.28
N TRP A 247 10.92 -2.61 8.00
CA TRP A 247 12.15 -2.06 8.59
C TRP A 247 13.37 -2.63 7.88
N PHE A 248 14.14 -1.78 7.21
CA PHE A 248 15.32 -2.18 6.45
C PHE A 248 16.58 -1.51 6.98
N LEU A 249 16.53 -0.18 7.10
CA LEU A 249 17.64 0.67 7.48
C LEU A 249 17.67 0.95 8.97
N GLU A 250 16.52 0.97 9.60
CA GLU A 250 16.34 1.41 10.98
C GLU A 250 17.11 0.52 11.97
N PRO A 251 17.09 -0.84 11.89
CA PRO A 251 17.89 -1.69 12.76
C PRO A 251 19.40 -1.49 12.57
N VAL A 252 19.85 -1.28 11.33
CA VAL A 252 21.27 -1.03 11.02
C VAL A 252 21.72 0.31 11.57
N ALA A 253 20.98 1.39 11.26
CA ALA A 253 21.31 2.72 11.71
C ALA A 253 21.30 2.82 13.26
N ALA A 254 20.28 2.23 13.90
CA ALA A 254 20.17 2.20 15.35
C ALA A 254 21.31 1.43 16.03
N LEU A 255 21.69 0.28 15.49
CA LEU A 255 22.84 -0.51 15.99
C LEU A 255 24.15 0.30 15.92
N VAL A 256 24.39 0.94 14.76
CA VAL A 256 25.64 1.71 14.55
C VAL A 256 25.65 3.00 15.37
N ALA A 257 24.51 3.72 15.49
CA ALA A 257 24.41 4.89 16.36
C ALA A 257 24.75 4.56 17.82
N LYS A 258 24.23 3.42 18.33
CA LYS A 258 24.51 2.93 19.69
C LYS A 258 25.99 2.57 19.87
N LYS A 259 26.64 2.01 18.86
CA LYS A 259 28.08 1.67 18.89
C LYS A 259 28.99 2.90 18.83
N LEU A 260 28.63 3.90 18.03
CA LEU A 260 29.44 5.11 17.84
C LEU A 260 29.10 6.22 18.85
N CYS A 261 27.96 6.14 19.55
CA CYS A 261 27.44 7.20 20.42
C CYS A 261 27.38 8.56 19.69
N CYS A 262 26.96 8.58 18.47
CA CYS A 262 26.73 9.79 17.67
C CYS A 262 25.62 9.56 16.64
N PRO A 263 25.01 10.63 16.09
CA PRO A 263 24.02 10.49 15.03
C PRO A 263 24.63 9.82 13.81
N VAL A 264 23.86 8.92 13.17
CA VAL A 264 24.26 8.28 11.91
C VAL A 264 23.16 8.43 10.86
N LYS A 265 23.56 8.52 9.60
CA LYS A 265 22.65 8.65 8.45
C LYS A 265 22.91 7.56 7.44
N LEU A 266 21.87 6.88 7.03
CA LEU A 266 21.90 5.87 5.99
C LEU A 266 20.85 6.22 4.93
N VAL A 267 21.27 6.34 3.68
CA VAL A 267 20.38 6.61 2.53
C VAL A 267 20.71 5.63 1.42
N TYR A 268 19.71 4.91 0.96
CA TYR A 268 19.87 3.97 -0.16
C TYR A 268 19.92 4.69 -1.50
N SER A 269 20.82 4.26 -2.36
CA SER A 269 20.76 4.56 -3.80
C SER A 269 19.52 3.89 -4.42
N ARG A 270 19.20 4.25 -5.65
CA ARG A 270 18.09 3.60 -6.39
C ARG A 270 18.35 2.11 -6.58
N GLY A 271 19.59 1.72 -6.88
CA GLY A 271 19.94 0.30 -7.01
C GLY A 271 19.69 -0.50 -5.73
N GLU A 272 20.20 -0.01 -4.59
CA GLU A 272 19.99 -0.62 -3.29
C GLU A 272 18.50 -0.69 -2.94
N ALA A 273 17.73 0.38 -3.17
CA ALA A 273 16.29 0.37 -2.93
C ALA A 273 15.53 -0.66 -3.79
N MET A 274 16.03 -0.98 -4.99
CA MET A 274 15.42 -1.99 -5.87
C MET A 274 15.82 -3.43 -5.51
N THR A 275 16.96 -3.63 -4.86
CA THR A 275 17.49 -4.98 -4.58
C THR A 275 17.26 -5.42 -3.14
N ASP A 276 17.44 -4.54 -2.15
CA ASP A 276 17.40 -4.87 -0.72
C ASP A 276 16.13 -4.37 0.00
N THR A 277 15.11 -3.90 -0.71
CA THR A 277 13.80 -3.62 -0.09
C THR A 277 12.76 -4.62 -0.57
N ILE A 278 11.54 -4.52 -0.03
CA ILE A 278 10.44 -5.38 -0.47
C ILE A 278 9.97 -5.03 -1.87
N VAL A 279 9.45 -6.05 -2.54
CA VAL A 279 8.80 -5.97 -3.85
C VAL A 279 7.44 -6.67 -3.79
N ARG A 280 6.57 -6.45 -4.77
CA ARG A 280 5.44 -7.36 -4.97
C ARG A 280 5.98 -8.72 -5.37
N GLY A 281 5.59 -9.78 -4.68
CA GLY A 281 6.02 -11.15 -4.95
C GLY A 281 5.52 -11.65 -6.30
N ALA A 282 6.31 -12.50 -6.95
CA ALA A 282 5.83 -13.22 -8.11
C ALA A 282 4.76 -14.26 -7.71
N MET A 283 3.74 -14.45 -8.54
CA MET A 283 2.66 -15.40 -8.28
C MET A 283 2.30 -16.21 -9.51
N ARG A 284 1.97 -17.49 -9.28
CA ARG A 284 1.21 -18.33 -10.21
C ARG A 284 -0.16 -18.61 -9.61
N MET A 285 -1.19 -18.39 -10.40
CA MET A 285 -2.56 -18.55 -9.97
C MET A 285 -3.35 -19.32 -11.02
N SER A 286 -4.25 -20.19 -10.57
CA SER A 286 -5.23 -20.83 -11.42
C SER A 286 -6.62 -20.78 -10.80
N ALA A 287 -7.63 -20.71 -11.64
CA ALA A 287 -9.02 -20.80 -11.23
C ALA A 287 -9.77 -21.78 -12.13
N ARG A 288 -10.65 -22.58 -11.53
CA ARG A 288 -11.59 -23.47 -12.21
C ARG A 288 -12.98 -23.21 -11.67
N GLY A 289 -13.85 -22.66 -12.50
CA GLY A 289 -15.22 -22.31 -12.15
C GLY A 289 -16.25 -23.15 -12.88
N TYR A 290 -17.40 -23.36 -12.24
CA TYR A 290 -18.56 -24.04 -12.81
C TYR A 290 -19.73 -23.06 -12.91
N TYR A 291 -20.25 -22.89 -14.12
CA TYR A 291 -21.28 -21.89 -14.45
C TYR A 291 -22.50 -22.54 -15.04
N THR A 292 -23.66 -21.97 -14.80
CA THR A 292 -24.85 -22.28 -15.58
C THR A 292 -24.72 -21.81 -17.02
N PRO A 293 -25.48 -22.36 -18.00
CA PRO A 293 -25.43 -21.88 -19.38
C PRO A 293 -25.74 -20.38 -19.57
N ASP A 294 -26.45 -19.77 -18.62
CA ASP A 294 -26.79 -18.34 -18.60
C ASP A 294 -25.79 -17.51 -17.78
N GLY A 295 -24.66 -18.10 -17.33
CA GLY A 295 -23.50 -17.42 -16.76
C GLY A 295 -23.53 -17.20 -15.26
N GLU A 296 -24.42 -17.84 -14.48
CA GLU A 296 -24.36 -17.80 -13.02
C GLU A 296 -23.25 -18.72 -12.50
N MET A 297 -22.32 -18.18 -11.70
CA MET A 297 -21.28 -18.96 -11.01
C MET A 297 -21.89 -19.82 -9.90
N LYS A 298 -21.57 -21.11 -9.88
CA LYS A 298 -22.02 -22.05 -8.85
C LYS A 298 -20.89 -22.48 -7.92
N GLU A 299 -19.73 -22.77 -8.48
CA GLU A 299 -18.54 -23.18 -7.73
C GLU A 299 -17.30 -22.54 -8.32
N ILE A 300 -16.29 -22.30 -7.49
CA ILE A 300 -14.95 -21.92 -7.92
C ILE A 300 -13.87 -22.59 -7.07
N TYR A 301 -12.81 -23.04 -7.72
CA TYR A 301 -11.60 -23.60 -7.12
C TYR A 301 -10.43 -22.70 -7.51
N CYS A 302 -9.67 -22.23 -6.54
CA CYS A 302 -8.54 -21.33 -6.73
C CYS A 302 -7.27 -21.94 -6.14
N ASP A 303 -6.19 -22.00 -6.93
CA ASP A 303 -4.87 -22.40 -6.49
C ASP A 303 -3.90 -21.24 -6.69
N VAL A 304 -3.14 -20.90 -5.66
CA VAL A 304 -2.20 -19.75 -5.64
C VAL A 304 -0.85 -20.20 -5.10
N THR A 305 0.22 -19.90 -5.82
CA THR A 305 1.60 -20.03 -5.34
C THR A 305 2.26 -18.67 -5.31
N LEU A 306 2.67 -18.21 -4.13
CA LEU A 306 3.43 -16.97 -3.90
C LEU A 306 4.91 -17.31 -3.70
N ASP A 307 5.79 -16.69 -4.45
CA ASP A 307 7.23 -16.70 -4.17
C ASP A 307 7.59 -15.53 -3.24
N ALA A 308 7.84 -15.85 -1.96
CA ALA A 308 8.22 -14.89 -0.93
C ALA A 308 9.63 -14.30 -1.13
N GLY A 309 10.46 -14.92 -1.96
CA GLY A 309 11.88 -14.59 -2.04
C GLY A 309 12.68 -15.18 -0.87
N ALA A 310 13.75 -14.52 -0.49
CA ALA A 310 14.76 -15.03 0.43
C ALA A 310 14.31 -15.12 1.90
N TYR A 311 13.32 -14.36 2.30
CA TYR A 311 12.76 -14.34 3.66
C TYR A 311 11.24 -14.39 3.60
N ILE A 312 10.62 -15.12 4.53
CA ILE A 312 9.16 -15.31 4.48
C ILE A 312 8.39 -14.04 4.87
N GLY A 313 8.96 -13.20 5.75
CA GLY A 313 8.31 -11.98 6.23
C GLY A 313 6.88 -12.22 6.71
N ASN A 314 5.90 -11.68 5.98
CA ASN A 314 4.46 -11.87 6.22
C ASN A 314 3.74 -12.62 5.08
N ALA A 315 4.46 -13.35 4.24
CA ALA A 315 3.88 -13.98 3.05
C ALA A 315 2.77 -15.00 3.36
N GLY A 316 2.83 -15.66 4.51
CA GLY A 316 1.75 -16.53 4.99
C GLY A 316 0.44 -15.76 5.23
N ASP A 317 0.54 -14.56 5.82
CA ASP A 317 -0.61 -13.67 5.99
C ASP A 317 -1.16 -13.17 4.64
N TYR A 318 -0.28 -13.02 3.65
CA TYR A 318 -0.66 -12.58 2.32
C TYR A 318 -1.61 -13.58 1.63
N ILE A 319 -1.25 -14.86 1.58
CA ILE A 319 -2.11 -15.90 0.97
C ILE A 319 -3.42 -16.07 1.73
N ARG A 320 -3.40 -15.94 3.07
CA ARG A 320 -4.62 -15.96 3.90
C ARG A 320 -5.53 -14.77 3.61
N ALA A 321 -4.97 -13.59 3.39
CA ALA A 321 -5.75 -12.40 3.05
C ALA A 321 -6.36 -12.51 1.64
N LEU A 322 -5.59 -13.01 0.66
CA LEU A 322 -6.04 -13.21 -0.72
C LEU A 322 -7.27 -14.11 -0.78
N ALA A 323 -7.27 -15.22 -0.04
CA ALA A 323 -8.38 -16.17 0.03
C ALA A 323 -9.78 -15.56 0.31
N GLY A 324 -9.84 -14.41 0.97
CA GLY A 324 -11.13 -13.76 1.31
C GLY A 324 -11.58 -12.67 0.36
N LYS A 325 -10.77 -12.27 -0.59
CA LYS A 325 -11.10 -11.14 -1.46
C LYS A 325 -12.21 -11.44 -2.48
N PRO A 326 -12.27 -12.65 -3.11
CA PRO A 326 -13.30 -12.96 -4.10
C PRO A 326 -14.73 -12.74 -3.60
N THR A 327 -14.99 -13.05 -2.33
CA THR A 327 -16.33 -12.96 -1.74
C THR A 327 -16.80 -11.51 -1.49
N ARG A 328 -15.92 -10.52 -1.63
CA ARG A 328 -16.27 -9.10 -1.53
C ARG A 328 -16.86 -8.53 -2.81
N CYS A 329 -16.43 -9.02 -3.98
CA CYS A 329 -16.89 -8.52 -5.27
C CYS A 329 -17.97 -9.39 -5.89
N TYR A 330 -17.92 -10.69 -5.65
CA TYR A 330 -18.77 -11.67 -6.30
C TYR A 330 -19.61 -12.47 -5.31
N ARG A 331 -20.81 -12.84 -5.76
CA ARG A 331 -21.66 -13.84 -5.08
C ARG A 331 -21.13 -15.22 -5.44
N ILE A 332 -20.40 -15.82 -4.55
CA ILE A 332 -19.81 -17.15 -4.74
C ILE A 332 -20.55 -18.15 -3.86
N PRO A 333 -21.40 -19.05 -4.43
CA PRO A 333 -22.12 -20.05 -3.65
C PRO A 333 -21.19 -21.04 -2.95
N TYR A 334 -20.14 -21.51 -3.64
CA TYR A 334 -19.09 -22.35 -3.07
C TYR A 334 -17.72 -21.95 -3.61
N MET A 335 -16.75 -21.87 -2.73
CA MET A 335 -15.34 -21.63 -3.07
C MET A 335 -14.44 -22.60 -2.30
N HIS A 336 -13.52 -23.23 -3.01
CA HIS A 336 -12.36 -23.91 -2.44
C HIS A 336 -11.11 -23.12 -2.87
N TYR A 337 -10.36 -22.65 -1.91
CA TYR A 337 -9.10 -21.94 -2.11
C TYR A 337 -7.95 -22.71 -1.49
N HIS A 338 -6.87 -22.89 -2.24
CA HIS A 338 -5.60 -23.40 -1.76
C HIS A 338 -4.49 -22.41 -2.10
N GLY A 339 -3.71 -21.99 -1.11
CA GLY A 339 -2.59 -21.08 -1.28
C GLY A 339 -1.35 -21.65 -0.63
N GLN A 340 -0.21 -21.54 -1.32
CA GLN A 340 1.10 -21.93 -0.78
C GLN A 340 2.14 -20.81 -0.97
N VAL A 341 3.10 -20.75 -0.05
CA VAL A 341 4.25 -19.84 -0.08
C VAL A 341 5.51 -20.66 -0.30
N ILE A 342 6.32 -20.25 -1.28
CA ILE A 342 7.65 -20.79 -1.51
C ILE A 342 8.72 -19.74 -1.23
N SER A 343 9.95 -20.18 -0.90
CA SER A 343 11.13 -19.31 -0.74
C SER A 343 12.17 -19.60 -1.81
N SER A 344 12.65 -18.54 -2.46
CA SER A 344 13.69 -18.61 -3.48
C SER A 344 14.82 -17.61 -3.19
N ASN A 345 15.96 -17.75 -3.85
CA ASN A 345 17.10 -16.84 -3.74
C ASN A 345 16.86 -15.54 -4.53
N SER A 346 15.78 -14.84 -4.20
CA SER A 346 15.28 -13.65 -4.90
C SER A 346 14.95 -12.54 -3.92
N PRO A 347 14.80 -11.27 -4.38
CA PRO A 347 14.34 -10.16 -3.54
C PRO A 347 13.04 -10.49 -2.80
N VAL A 348 12.95 -10.01 -1.56
CA VAL A 348 11.90 -10.37 -0.62
C VAL A 348 10.55 -9.77 -1.02
N SER A 349 9.51 -10.58 -0.99
CA SER A 349 8.15 -10.08 -1.20
C SER A 349 7.61 -9.41 0.07
N GLY A 350 6.82 -8.37 -0.12
CA GLY A 350 6.19 -7.65 0.98
C GLY A 350 4.99 -6.85 0.52
N ALA A 351 4.65 -5.84 1.29
CA ALA A 351 3.49 -5.01 0.99
C ALA A 351 3.69 -4.20 -0.29
N PHE A 352 2.65 -4.18 -1.11
CA PHE A 352 2.52 -3.32 -2.27
C PHE A 352 1.06 -2.86 -2.33
N ARG A 353 0.80 -1.65 -2.84
CA ARG A 353 -0.54 -1.04 -2.92
C ARG A 353 -1.61 -2.05 -3.33
N SER A 354 -2.72 -2.13 -2.57
CA SER A 354 -3.79 -3.12 -2.71
C SER A 354 -3.39 -4.56 -2.36
N TRP A 355 -2.58 -4.69 -1.33
CA TRP A 355 -2.06 -5.96 -0.81
C TRP A 355 -3.06 -7.11 -0.91
N SER A 356 -2.72 -8.16 -1.66
CA SER A 356 -3.52 -9.34 -1.99
C SER A 356 -4.81 -9.12 -2.81
N ALA A 357 -5.38 -7.91 -2.85
CA ALA A 357 -6.62 -7.65 -3.58
C ALA A 357 -6.40 -7.46 -5.09
N ALA A 358 -5.26 -6.91 -5.49
CA ALA A 358 -4.96 -6.70 -6.91
C ALA A 358 -4.68 -8.03 -7.64
N GLU A 359 -3.99 -8.96 -6.97
CA GLU A 359 -3.70 -10.29 -7.50
C GLU A 359 -4.95 -11.15 -7.58
N GLU A 360 -5.76 -11.10 -6.52
CA GLU A 360 -7.05 -11.78 -6.52
C GLU A 360 -7.94 -11.27 -7.65
N ALA A 361 -8.03 -9.94 -7.81
CA ALA A 361 -8.83 -9.37 -8.90
C ALA A 361 -8.33 -9.81 -10.27
N LEU A 362 -7.01 -9.86 -10.49
CA LEU A 362 -6.47 -10.39 -11.76
C LEU A 362 -6.90 -11.85 -12.00
N MET A 363 -6.84 -12.70 -10.98
CA MET A 363 -7.27 -14.11 -11.09
C MET A 363 -8.78 -14.21 -11.38
N MET A 364 -9.60 -13.50 -10.60
CA MET A 364 -11.06 -13.56 -10.73
C MET A 364 -11.56 -12.93 -12.01
N GLU A 365 -11.07 -11.76 -12.37
CA GLU A 365 -11.49 -11.05 -13.58
C GLU A 365 -11.08 -11.81 -14.86
N ARG A 366 -9.90 -12.45 -14.84
CA ARG A 366 -9.48 -13.35 -15.91
C ARG A 366 -10.40 -14.57 -16.01
N GLN A 367 -10.82 -15.14 -14.89
CA GLN A 367 -11.77 -16.26 -14.83
C GLN A 367 -13.15 -15.86 -15.36
N ILE A 368 -13.65 -14.69 -15.01
CA ILE A 368 -14.94 -14.17 -15.48
C ILE A 368 -14.90 -13.86 -16.98
N ASP A 369 -13.80 -13.29 -17.49
CA ASP A 369 -13.63 -13.04 -18.93
C ASP A 369 -13.58 -14.35 -19.74
N ALA A 370 -12.87 -15.37 -19.22
CA ALA A 370 -12.84 -16.69 -19.83
C ALA A 370 -14.23 -17.35 -19.84
N ALA A 371 -15.01 -17.17 -18.79
CA ALA A 371 -16.38 -17.65 -18.71
C ALA A 371 -17.30 -16.91 -19.71
N ALA A 372 -17.18 -15.59 -19.79
CA ALA A 372 -17.91 -14.76 -20.75
C ALA A 372 -17.68 -15.24 -22.19
N GLU A 373 -16.42 -15.45 -22.55
CA GLU A 373 -16.01 -15.93 -23.89
C GLU A 373 -16.55 -17.32 -24.17
N LYS A 374 -16.35 -18.29 -23.28
CA LYS A 374 -16.79 -19.68 -23.44
C LYS A 374 -18.29 -19.81 -23.53
N LEU A 375 -19.04 -18.98 -22.81
CA LEU A 375 -20.51 -18.99 -22.79
C LEU A 375 -21.13 -18.09 -23.86
N GLY A 376 -20.37 -17.26 -24.57
CA GLY A 376 -20.86 -16.28 -25.51
C GLY A 376 -21.70 -15.17 -24.87
N ILE A 377 -21.41 -14.83 -23.61
CA ILE A 377 -22.11 -13.81 -22.83
C ILE A 377 -21.26 -12.53 -22.79
N ASP A 378 -21.91 -11.37 -22.90
CA ASP A 378 -21.19 -10.08 -22.75
C ASP A 378 -20.53 -9.95 -21.38
N ARG A 379 -19.32 -9.35 -21.36
CA ARG A 379 -18.49 -9.20 -20.16
C ARG A 379 -19.13 -8.35 -19.05
N LEU A 380 -19.99 -7.36 -19.39
CA LEU A 380 -20.77 -6.61 -18.41
C LEU A 380 -21.89 -7.48 -17.83
N THR A 381 -22.59 -8.20 -18.68
CA THR A 381 -23.74 -9.04 -18.29
C THR A 381 -23.34 -10.11 -17.28
N ILE A 382 -22.23 -10.83 -17.52
CA ILE A 382 -21.79 -11.88 -16.60
C ILE A 382 -21.33 -11.30 -15.25
N ARG A 383 -20.69 -10.10 -15.25
CA ARG A 383 -20.30 -9.40 -14.01
C ARG A 383 -21.52 -8.94 -13.21
N LEU A 384 -22.48 -8.27 -13.84
CA LEU A 384 -23.72 -7.84 -13.19
C LEU A 384 -24.51 -9.01 -12.61
N LYS A 385 -24.54 -10.14 -13.31
CA LYS A 385 -25.21 -11.36 -12.85
C LYS A 385 -24.58 -11.92 -11.56
N ASN A 386 -23.26 -11.85 -11.44
CA ASN A 386 -22.52 -12.44 -10.33
C ASN A 386 -22.05 -11.45 -9.27
N ALA A 387 -22.26 -10.14 -9.46
CA ALA A 387 -21.83 -9.11 -8.54
C ALA A 387 -22.43 -9.26 -7.12
N ALA A 388 -21.67 -8.92 -6.11
CA ALA A 388 -22.16 -8.81 -4.74
C ALA A 388 -23.19 -7.66 -4.62
N HIS A 389 -24.13 -7.80 -3.70
CA HIS A 389 -25.19 -6.83 -3.47
C HIS A 389 -25.12 -6.24 -2.07
N ALA A 390 -25.65 -5.03 -1.91
CA ALA A 390 -25.81 -4.38 -0.62
C ALA A 390 -26.52 -5.29 0.40
N GLY A 391 -26.06 -5.23 1.65
CA GLY A 391 -26.59 -6.01 2.76
C GLY A 391 -26.22 -7.49 2.78
N LYS A 392 -25.43 -7.98 1.80
CA LYS A 392 -24.88 -9.34 1.83
C LYS A 392 -23.68 -9.44 2.75
N GLU A 393 -23.41 -10.66 3.19
CA GLU A 393 -22.29 -11.00 4.04
C GLU A 393 -21.04 -11.31 3.22
N ASP A 394 -19.89 -10.76 3.66
CA ASP A 394 -18.57 -11.30 3.32
C ASP A 394 -18.43 -12.68 3.97
N LYS A 395 -18.47 -13.73 3.18
CA LYS A 395 -18.53 -15.10 3.67
C LYS A 395 -17.31 -15.56 4.45
N LYS A 396 -16.16 -14.93 4.26
CA LYS A 396 -14.95 -15.23 5.04
C LYS A 396 -14.92 -14.47 6.35
N LEU A 397 -15.28 -13.19 6.35
CA LEU A 397 -15.19 -12.34 7.52
C LEU A 397 -16.43 -12.39 8.40
N HIS A 398 -17.53 -12.96 7.89
CA HIS A 398 -18.84 -12.97 8.55
C HIS A 398 -19.34 -11.56 8.92
N LEU A 399 -19.06 -10.59 8.06
CA LEU A 399 -19.46 -9.20 8.20
C LEU A 399 -20.35 -8.75 7.05
N SER A 400 -21.29 -7.86 7.33
CA SER A 400 -22.08 -7.23 6.29
C SER A 400 -21.19 -6.39 5.36
N LEU A 401 -21.41 -6.51 4.06
CA LEU A 401 -20.82 -5.62 3.05
C LEU A 401 -21.48 -4.22 3.06
N GLU A 402 -22.51 -4.02 3.90
CA GLU A 402 -23.28 -2.79 4.03
C GLU A 402 -23.78 -2.29 2.66
N ASP A 403 -23.54 -1.02 2.36
CA ASP A 403 -23.95 -0.35 1.12
C ASP A 403 -22.84 -0.50 0.03
N ILE A 404 -22.64 -1.73 -0.45
CA ILE A 404 -21.73 -2.00 -1.57
C ILE A 404 -22.45 -1.71 -2.91
N ARG A 405 -21.81 -0.91 -3.77
CA ARG A 405 -22.43 -0.37 -4.98
C ARG A 405 -21.72 -0.79 -6.28
N ILE A 406 -21.24 -2.02 -6.33
CA ILE A 406 -20.48 -2.52 -7.47
C ILE A 406 -21.32 -2.58 -8.75
N GLY A 407 -22.59 -2.99 -8.65
CA GLY A 407 -23.52 -3.00 -9.78
C GLY A 407 -23.77 -1.61 -10.35
N ASP A 408 -23.91 -0.60 -9.48
CA ASP A 408 -24.08 0.80 -9.90
C ASP A 408 -22.83 1.33 -10.59
N ALA A 409 -21.64 0.98 -10.07
CA ALA A 409 -20.36 1.38 -10.68
C ALA A 409 -20.20 0.77 -12.10
N ILE A 410 -20.59 -0.49 -12.30
CA ILE A 410 -20.58 -1.14 -13.61
C ILE A 410 -21.57 -0.44 -14.56
N THR A 411 -22.82 -0.23 -14.12
CA THR A 411 -23.87 0.35 -14.95
C THR A 411 -23.57 1.78 -15.37
N LEU A 412 -23.26 2.65 -14.39
CA LEU A 412 -22.90 4.04 -14.67
C LEU A 412 -21.63 4.12 -15.55
N GLY A 413 -20.64 3.29 -15.22
CA GLY A 413 -19.39 3.27 -15.95
C GLY A 413 -19.57 2.84 -17.41
N SER A 414 -20.33 1.78 -17.68
CA SER A 414 -20.59 1.30 -19.04
C SER A 414 -21.29 2.34 -19.90
N GLU A 415 -22.26 3.06 -19.33
CA GLU A 415 -22.97 4.17 -20.00
C GLU A 415 -22.02 5.34 -20.33
N LYS A 416 -21.29 5.85 -19.32
CA LYS A 416 -20.38 6.99 -19.50
C LYS A 416 -19.15 6.69 -20.35
N PHE A 417 -18.71 5.43 -20.35
CA PHE A 417 -17.62 4.97 -21.20
C PHE A 417 -18.07 4.78 -22.67
N GLY A 418 -19.35 4.52 -22.88
CA GLY A 418 -19.91 4.23 -24.19
C GLY A 418 -19.58 2.81 -24.67
N TRP A 419 -19.65 1.83 -23.77
CA TRP A 419 -19.23 0.45 -23.98
C TRP A 419 -19.70 -0.16 -25.31
N ASP A 420 -21.00 -0.17 -25.59
CA ASP A 420 -21.55 -0.79 -26.79
C ASP A 420 -21.14 -0.05 -28.06
N LYS A 421 -21.05 1.30 -27.98
CA LYS A 421 -20.61 2.13 -29.12
C LYS A 421 -19.16 1.83 -29.47
N LEU A 422 -18.26 1.80 -28.48
CA LEU A 422 -16.84 1.51 -28.68
C LEU A 422 -16.65 0.11 -29.24
N LYS A 423 -17.35 -0.92 -28.74
CA LYS A 423 -17.31 -2.28 -29.30
C LYS A 423 -17.70 -2.32 -30.79
N ALA A 424 -18.75 -1.58 -31.19
CA ALA A 424 -19.17 -1.51 -32.59
C ALA A 424 -18.14 -0.78 -33.46
N GLU A 425 -17.56 0.32 -32.96
CA GLU A 425 -16.53 1.08 -33.66
C GLU A 425 -15.24 0.26 -33.81
N ASP A 426 -14.83 -0.46 -32.77
CA ASP A 426 -13.64 -1.34 -32.78
C ASP A 426 -13.82 -2.51 -33.72
N ALA A 427 -14.99 -3.14 -33.79
CA ALA A 427 -15.29 -4.20 -34.71
C ALA A 427 -15.14 -3.71 -36.18
N ALA A 428 -15.68 -2.52 -36.49
CA ALA A 428 -15.54 -1.91 -37.80
C ALA A 428 -14.09 -1.53 -38.12
N PHE A 429 -13.38 -0.95 -37.16
CA PHE A 429 -11.96 -0.59 -37.27
C PHE A 429 -11.09 -1.84 -37.51
N ASN A 430 -11.27 -2.88 -36.72
CA ASN A 430 -10.51 -4.12 -36.82
C ASN A 430 -10.73 -4.86 -38.12
N ALA A 431 -11.95 -4.76 -38.71
CA ALA A 431 -12.26 -5.32 -40.00
C ALA A 431 -11.62 -4.53 -41.17
N SER A 432 -11.33 -3.24 -40.99
CA SER A 432 -10.85 -2.34 -42.06
C SER A 432 -9.33 -2.40 -42.30
N GLN A 433 -8.55 -3.02 -41.39
CA GLN A 433 -7.09 -3.05 -41.46
C GLN A 433 -6.51 -4.24 -40.68
N GLN A 434 -5.20 -4.51 -40.87
CA GLN A 434 -4.54 -5.70 -40.26
C GLN A 434 -3.53 -5.38 -39.18
N ARG A 435 -2.93 -4.17 -39.18
CA ARG A 435 -1.81 -3.83 -38.25
C ARG A 435 -2.29 -3.51 -36.86
N TYR A 436 -3.26 -2.62 -36.73
CA TYR A 436 -3.76 -2.20 -35.43
C TYR A 436 -5.03 -2.94 -35.05
N ARG A 437 -5.15 -3.29 -33.79
CA ARG A 437 -6.33 -3.91 -33.20
C ARG A 437 -6.78 -3.12 -32.00
N ARG A 438 -8.07 -2.84 -31.90
CA ARG A 438 -8.68 -2.14 -30.77
C ARG A 438 -9.57 -3.07 -29.99
N GLY A 439 -9.66 -2.81 -28.70
CA GLY A 439 -10.54 -3.56 -27.82
C GLY A 439 -10.83 -2.82 -26.53
N VAL A 440 -11.92 -3.23 -25.87
CA VAL A 440 -12.38 -2.67 -24.62
C VAL A 440 -12.33 -3.72 -23.51
N GLY A 441 -12.01 -3.27 -22.32
CA GLY A 441 -11.96 -4.13 -21.13
C GLY A 441 -12.59 -3.47 -19.91
N ILE A 442 -13.13 -4.31 -19.05
CA ILE A 442 -13.62 -3.92 -17.73
C ILE A 442 -12.91 -4.74 -16.65
N GLY A 443 -12.56 -4.10 -15.55
CA GLY A 443 -12.12 -4.75 -14.32
C GLY A 443 -12.95 -4.24 -13.16
N ILE A 444 -13.33 -5.12 -12.26
CA ILE A 444 -13.92 -4.74 -10.97
C ILE A 444 -13.00 -5.12 -9.84
N GLY A 445 -13.13 -4.42 -8.72
CA GLY A 445 -12.31 -4.72 -7.56
C GLY A 445 -12.89 -4.20 -6.27
N GLY A 446 -12.55 -4.89 -5.20
CA GLY A 446 -13.00 -4.57 -3.86
C GLY A 446 -11.87 -4.60 -2.85
N HIS A 447 -12.00 -3.79 -1.81
CA HIS A 447 -11.05 -3.72 -0.71
C HIS A 447 -11.79 -3.55 0.63
N GLY A 448 -11.06 -3.59 1.75
CA GLY A 448 -11.56 -3.19 3.05
C GLY A 448 -11.20 -1.74 3.38
N ASN A 449 -11.73 -1.26 4.51
CA ASN A 449 -11.44 0.06 5.08
C ASN A 449 -10.62 0.00 6.37
N THR A 450 -10.25 -1.20 6.83
CA THR A 450 -9.75 -1.44 8.18
C THR A 450 -9.18 -2.86 8.30
N TYR A 451 -8.47 -3.13 9.36
CA TYR A 451 -8.04 -4.48 9.76
C TYR A 451 -9.13 -5.34 10.38
N PHE A 452 -10.18 -4.71 10.91
CA PHE A 452 -11.26 -5.47 11.53
C PHE A 452 -11.90 -6.46 10.53
N PRO A 453 -12.23 -7.70 10.92
CA PRO A 453 -12.22 -8.28 12.26
C PRO A 453 -10.92 -9.01 12.63
N ARG A 454 -9.86 -8.93 11.81
CA ARG A 454 -8.60 -9.63 12.07
C ARG A 454 -7.95 -9.16 13.37
N PHE A 455 -7.96 -7.85 13.59
CA PHE A 455 -7.58 -7.21 14.87
C PHE A 455 -8.66 -6.21 15.25
N ASN A 456 -8.71 -5.85 16.53
CA ASN A 456 -9.42 -4.66 16.96
C ASN A 456 -8.69 -3.44 16.40
N ASP A 457 -9.29 -2.83 15.38
CA ASP A 457 -8.72 -1.61 14.78
C ASP A 457 -9.27 -0.39 15.50
N TYR A 458 -8.38 0.53 15.87
CA TYR A 458 -8.75 1.73 16.62
C TYR A 458 -7.98 2.95 16.13
N GLY A 459 -8.54 4.13 16.41
CA GLY A 459 -7.88 5.41 16.26
C GLY A 459 -8.14 6.25 17.49
N GLU A 460 -7.15 7.03 17.91
CA GLU A 460 -7.29 7.87 19.10
C GLU A 460 -6.42 9.12 19.02
N GLY A 461 -6.78 10.13 19.79
CA GLY A 461 -6.04 11.35 19.87
C GLY A 461 -6.77 12.49 20.54
N SER A 462 -6.16 13.66 20.57
CA SER A 462 -6.69 14.84 21.23
C SER A 462 -6.65 16.09 20.38
N ILE A 463 -7.57 17.02 20.66
CA ILE A 463 -7.58 18.37 20.09
C ILE A 463 -7.67 19.38 21.23
N SER A 464 -6.81 20.40 21.22
CA SER A 464 -6.75 21.48 22.21
C SER A 464 -6.95 22.83 21.54
N LEU A 465 -7.68 23.73 22.19
CA LEU A 465 -7.82 25.13 21.79
C LEU A 465 -6.71 25.97 22.46
N ASN A 466 -5.90 26.63 21.63
CA ASN A 466 -4.83 27.52 22.10
C ASN A 466 -5.35 28.93 22.46
N ALA A 467 -4.57 29.68 23.23
CA ALA A 467 -4.92 31.03 23.71
C ALA A 467 -5.10 32.07 22.60
N ASP A 468 -4.59 31.81 21.39
CA ASP A 468 -4.77 32.66 20.19
C ASP A 468 -5.95 32.25 19.32
N GLY A 469 -6.68 31.18 19.72
CA GLY A 469 -7.81 30.63 18.96
C GLY A 469 -7.43 29.61 17.90
N SER A 470 -6.14 29.30 17.73
CA SER A 470 -5.67 28.17 16.92
C SER A 470 -5.87 26.86 17.67
N MET A 471 -5.70 25.73 16.97
CA MET A 471 -5.88 24.41 17.55
C MET A 471 -4.67 23.50 17.32
N GLN A 472 -4.33 22.75 18.35
CA GLN A 472 -3.33 21.69 18.32
C GLN A 472 -4.04 20.33 18.35
N ALA A 473 -3.82 19.50 17.34
CA ALA A 473 -4.37 18.16 17.25
C ALA A 473 -3.24 17.11 17.25
N ASN A 474 -3.31 16.14 18.15
CA ASN A 474 -2.31 15.08 18.32
C ASN A 474 -2.94 13.73 17.97
N PHE A 475 -2.66 13.27 16.76
CA PHE A 475 -3.03 11.95 16.22
C PHE A 475 -1.81 11.35 15.53
N THR A 476 -1.68 10.03 15.56
CA THR A 476 -0.62 9.37 14.82
C THR A 476 -1.01 9.28 13.35
N LEU A 477 -0.45 10.14 12.55
CA LEU A 477 -0.69 10.21 11.10
C LEU A 477 0.60 9.90 10.33
N HIS A 478 0.46 9.20 9.21
CA HIS A 478 1.58 8.84 8.34
C HIS A 478 1.25 9.26 6.90
N ASP A 479 1.22 10.58 6.64
CA ASP A 479 1.00 11.05 5.27
C ASP A 479 2.18 10.66 4.38
N HIS A 480 1.91 9.99 3.27
CA HIS A 480 2.90 9.56 2.28
C HIS A 480 2.60 10.12 0.88
N GLY A 481 1.94 11.28 0.84
CA GLY A 481 1.55 11.99 -0.38
C GLY A 481 0.07 11.87 -0.74
N CYS A 482 -0.71 11.11 0.02
CA CYS A 482 -2.15 10.93 -0.20
C CYS A 482 -3.01 12.08 0.36
N GLY A 483 -2.41 13.03 1.11
CA GLY A 483 -3.13 14.17 1.70
C GLY A 483 -3.92 13.83 2.96
N THR A 484 -3.51 12.80 3.69
CA THR A 484 -4.19 12.36 4.93
C THR A 484 -4.28 13.49 5.96
N VAL A 485 -3.18 14.22 6.20
CA VAL A 485 -3.18 15.36 7.14
C VAL A 485 -4.20 16.42 6.71
N THR A 486 -4.28 16.73 5.42
CA THR A 486 -5.26 17.67 4.87
C THR A 486 -6.69 17.18 5.12
N ALA A 487 -6.98 15.90 4.85
CA ALA A 487 -8.30 15.32 5.09
C ALA A 487 -8.69 15.38 6.58
N MET A 488 -7.77 15.07 7.50
CA MET A 488 -8.02 15.15 8.95
C MET A 488 -8.27 16.59 9.40
N ARG A 489 -7.52 17.56 8.86
CA ARG A 489 -7.77 19.00 9.11
C ARG A 489 -9.17 19.41 8.63
N MET A 490 -9.60 18.96 7.45
CA MET A 490 -10.93 19.25 6.91
C MET A 490 -12.04 18.67 7.79
N ILE A 491 -11.87 17.43 8.30
CA ILE A 491 -12.82 16.79 9.22
C ILE A 491 -12.95 17.60 10.51
N ALA A 492 -11.84 17.99 11.13
CA ALA A 492 -11.85 18.79 12.36
C ALA A 492 -12.42 20.21 12.13
N ALA A 493 -12.03 20.86 11.03
CA ALA A 493 -12.52 22.20 10.65
C ALA A 493 -14.02 22.22 10.38
N GLU A 494 -14.58 21.17 9.77
CA GLU A 494 -16.01 21.03 9.53
C GLU A 494 -16.82 20.98 10.82
N VAL A 495 -16.33 20.26 11.83
CA VAL A 495 -16.99 20.14 13.15
C VAL A 495 -16.83 21.41 13.98
N LEU A 496 -15.61 21.96 14.03
CA LEU A 496 -15.24 23.06 14.92
C LEU A 496 -15.51 24.44 14.32
N LYS A 497 -15.88 24.50 13.04
CA LYS A 497 -16.15 25.75 12.31
C LYS A 497 -15.00 26.75 12.39
N VAL A 498 -13.79 26.26 12.24
CA VAL A 498 -12.55 27.03 12.22
C VAL A 498 -11.84 26.84 10.87
N PRO A 499 -11.13 27.83 10.34
CA PRO A 499 -10.32 27.65 9.15
C PRO A 499 -9.30 26.50 9.32
N GLU A 500 -9.13 25.68 8.29
CA GLU A 500 -8.27 24.47 8.35
C GLU A 500 -6.80 24.82 8.61
N ASP A 501 -6.33 25.98 8.19
CA ASP A 501 -4.97 26.48 8.42
C ASP A 501 -4.72 26.89 9.89
N LYS A 502 -5.77 27.04 10.68
CA LYS A 502 -5.71 27.26 12.13
C LYS A 502 -5.58 25.96 12.94
N ILE A 503 -5.64 24.81 12.29
CA ILE A 503 -5.46 23.50 12.94
C ILE A 503 -4.07 22.95 12.59
N TYR A 504 -3.19 22.88 13.57
CA TYR A 504 -1.93 22.15 13.44
C TYR A 504 -2.16 20.68 13.82
N MET A 505 -1.74 19.75 12.97
CA MET A 505 -1.78 18.31 13.25
C MET A 505 -0.37 17.77 13.36
N THR A 506 -0.07 17.12 14.49
CA THR A 506 1.15 16.34 14.67
C THR A 506 1.07 15.08 13.79
N GLU A 507 2.13 14.80 13.05
CA GLU A 507 2.31 13.51 12.42
C GLU A 507 2.97 12.51 13.38
N GLY A 508 3.25 11.28 12.94
CA GLY A 508 3.77 10.22 13.81
C GLY A 508 5.05 10.60 14.57
N ASP A 509 4.94 10.69 15.89
CA ASP A 509 6.04 10.88 16.85
C ASP A 509 5.70 10.08 18.11
N THR A 510 6.42 9.00 18.35
CA THR A 510 6.09 8.06 19.43
C THR A 510 6.22 8.61 20.84
N ALA A 511 6.79 9.81 21.01
CA ALA A 511 6.85 10.50 22.31
C ALA A 511 5.61 11.38 22.59
N VAL A 512 4.85 11.76 21.56
CA VAL A 512 3.76 12.75 21.69
C VAL A 512 2.41 12.24 21.19
N THR A 513 2.41 11.32 20.22
CA THR A 513 1.18 10.81 19.63
C THR A 513 0.83 9.41 20.16
N PRO A 514 -0.46 9.06 20.29
CA PRO A 514 -0.87 7.77 20.82
C PRO A 514 -0.42 6.60 19.92
N ILE A 515 -0.41 5.39 20.48
CA ILE A 515 -0.06 4.17 19.73
C ILE A 515 -1.04 3.98 18.57
N ASP A 516 -0.48 3.71 17.39
CA ASP A 516 -1.23 3.41 16.17
C ASP A 516 -0.53 2.32 15.37
N TYR A 517 -1.30 1.45 14.72
CA TYR A 517 -0.75 0.35 13.92
C TYR A 517 -0.01 0.79 12.67
N GLY A 518 -0.33 1.97 12.13
CA GLY A 518 0.27 2.49 10.91
C GLY A 518 -0.76 2.78 9.80
N CYS A 519 -0.26 3.35 8.71
CA CYS A 519 -1.06 3.74 7.55
C CYS A 519 -1.02 2.66 6.47
N PHE A 520 -1.83 1.63 6.61
CA PHE A 520 -2.05 0.54 5.65
C PHE A 520 -3.49 0.03 5.76
N ALA A 521 -3.91 -0.93 4.90
CA ALA A 521 -5.31 -1.38 4.78
C ALA A 521 -6.32 -0.23 4.56
N SER A 522 -5.85 0.91 4.04
CA SER A 522 -6.64 2.12 3.76
C SER A 522 -7.43 2.66 4.97
N ARG A 523 -6.98 2.37 6.21
CA ARG A 523 -7.71 2.60 7.46
C ARG A 523 -7.77 4.06 7.93
N THR A 524 -6.81 4.90 7.54
CA THR A 524 -6.59 6.19 8.20
C THR A 524 -7.82 7.11 8.12
N THR A 525 -8.40 7.31 6.93
CA THR A 525 -9.60 8.16 6.82
C THR A 525 -10.80 7.56 7.53
N TYR A 526 -10.97 6.24 7.47
CA TYR A 526 -12.12 5.55 8.04
C TYR A 526 -12.06 5.47 9.57
N VAL A 527 -10.94 5.01 10.12
CA VAL A 527 -10.76 4.74 11.56
C VAL A 527 -10.24 5.97 12.30
N VAL A 528 -9.07 6.50 11.90
CA VAL A 528 -8.49 7.68 12.57
C VAL A 528 -9.31 8.93 12.28
N GLY A 529 -9.85 9.09 11.08
CA GLY A 529 -10.75 10.20 10.73
C GLY A 529 -12.03 10.21 11.60
N ARG A 530 -12.55 9.04 11.97
CA ARG A 530 -13.67 8.96 12.95
C ARG A 530 -13.23 9.42 14.34
N ALA A 531 -12.06 9.01 14.82
CA ALA A 531 -11.52 9.49 16.09
C ALA A 531 -11.30 11.02 16.10
N VAL A 532 -10.82 11.59 14.98
CA VAL A 532 -10.72 13.05 14.79
C VAL A 532 -12.08 13.72 14.88
N GLN A 533 -13.09 13.18 14.21
CA GLN A 533 -14.47 13.70 14.26
C GLN A 533 -15.03 13.65 15.68
N ASP A 534 -14.83 12.56 16.41
CA ASP A 534 -15.33 12.37 17.76
C ASP A 534 -14.60 13.29 18.77
N ALA A 535 -13.27 13.46 18.64
CA ALA A 535 -12.50 14.42 19.46
C ALA A 535 -12.94 15.87 19.20
N ALA A 536 -13.16 16.21 17.92
CA ALA A 536 -13.68 17.53 17.55
C ALA A 536 -15.08 17.79 18.10
N ASN A 537 -15.98 16.81 18.05
CA ASN A 537 -17.32 16.92 18.67
C ASN A 537 -17.24 17.06 20.20
N ALA A 538 -16.35 16.31 20.85
CA ALA A 538 -16.13 16.42 22.29
C ALA A 538 -15.57 17.81 22.67
N LEU A 539 -14.61 18.32 21.88
CA LEU A 539 -14.09 19.69 22.09
C LEU A 539 -15.17 20.75 21.88
N ARG A 540 -15.94 20.62 20.79
CA ARG A 540 -17.08 21.51 20.49
C ARG A 540 -18.05 21.58 21.68
N LYS A 541 -18.41 20.44 22.28
CA LYS A 541 -19.27 20.37 23.45
C LYS A 541 -18.66 21.12 24.65
N LYS A 542 -17.37 20.91 24.94
CA LYS A 542 -16.66 21.64 26.00
C LYS A 542 -16.60 23.15 25.76
N MET A 543 -16.38 23.58 24.51
CA MET A 543 -16.36 24.99 24.15
C MET A 543 -17.72 25.65 24.37
N LEU A 544 -18.80 25.00 23.93
CA LEU A 544 -20.16 25.50 24.14
C LEU A 544 -20.53 25.57 25.62
N HIS A 545 -20.17 24.58 26.41
CA HIS A 545 -20.38 24.57 27.86
C HIS A 545 -19.63 25.74 28.56
N ALA A 546 -18.34 25.92 28.24
CA ALA A 546 -17.57 27.04 28.78
C ALA A 546 -18.14 28.39 28.36
N ALA A 547 -18.57 28.54 27.11
CA ALA A 547 -19.18 29.75 26.63
C ALA A 547 -20.55 30.01 27.30
N SER A 548 -21.36 28.99 27.51
CA SER A 548 -22.64 29.08 28.25
C SER A 548 -22.43 29.59 29.66
N THR A 549 -21.46 29.08 30.38
CA THR A 549 -21.08 29.53 31.73
C THR A 549 -20.57 30.98 31.74
N LEU A 550 -19.75 31.36 30.75
CA LEU A 550 -19.19 32.73 30.68
C LEU A 550 -20.20 33.80 30.26
N LEU A 551 -21.18 33.45 29.45
CA LEU A 551 -22.13 34.36 28.86
C LEU A 551 -23.50 34.37 29.54
N ASP A 552 -23.74 33.42 30.45
CA ASP A 552 -25.06 33.13 31.04
C ASP A 552 -26.15 32.87 29.99
N ILE A 553 -25.79 32.08 28.94
CA ILE A 553 -26.70 31.75 27.84
C ILE A 553 -26.77 30.21 27.76
N PRO A 554 -27.97 29.60 27.68
CA PRO A 554 -28.11 28.15 27.54
C PRO A 554 -27.36 27.58 26.34
N GLU A 555 -26.70 26.38 26.51
CA GLU A 555 -25.88 25.75 25.48
C GLU A 555 -26.63 25.51 24.16
N ASP A 556 -27.89 25.13 24.23
CA ASP A 556 -28.77 24.88 23.06
C ASP A 556 -29.02 26.11 22.20
N LYS A 557 -28.75 27.30 22.73
CA LYS A 557 -28.84 28.59 22.02
C LYS A 557 -27.51 29.08 21.48
N LEU A 558 -26.43 28.36 21.71
CA LEU A 558 -25.08 28.68 21.25
C LEU A 558 -24.64 27.75 20.13
N PHE A 559 -23.86 28.27 19.18
CA PHE A 559 -23.23 27.48 18.14
C PHE A 559 -21.87 28.05 17.72
N LEU A 560 -21.04 27.22 17.08
CA LEU A 560 -19.74 27.64 16.55
C LEU A 560 -19.91 28.13 15.10
N ASN A 561 -19.33 29.27 14.77
CA ASN A 561 -19.27 29.77 13.41
C ASN A 561 -18.01 30.63 13.20
N ASN A 562 -17.23 30.33 12.16
CA ASN A 562 -16.05 31.09 11.72
C ASN A 562 -15.14 31.53 12.90
N SER A 563 -14.69 30.61 13.72
CA SER A 563 -13.83 30.84 14.92
C SER A 563 -14.48 31.69 16.03
N HIS A 564 -15.81 31.73 16.08
CA HIS A 564 -16.55 32.47 17.12
C HIS A 564 -17.65 31.58 17.73
N ILE A 565 -18.05 31.95 18.94
CA ILE A 565 -19.28 31.54 19.58
C ILE A 565 -20.37 32.53 19.15
N CYS A 566 -21.45 32.01 18.59
CA CYS A 566 -22.60 32.76 18.13
C CYS A 566 -23.88 32.33 18.84
N ARG A 567 -24.92 33.19 18.86
CA ARG A 567 -26.24 32.85 19.39
C ARG A 567 -27.22 32.58 18.24
N ALA A 568 -28.03 31.52 18.40
CA ALA A 568 -29.05 31.17 17.42
C ALA A 568 -30.04 32.34 17.19
N GLY A 569 -30.22 32.66 15.90
CA GLY A 569 -31.07 33.78 15.50
C GLY A 569 -30.43 35.19 15.58
N GLN A 570 -29.11 35.23 15.81
CA GLN A 570 -28.33 36.50 15.77
C GLN A 570 -27.07 36.25 14.92
N ASP A 571 -26.76 37.20 14.01
CA ASP A 571 -25.60 37.07 13.12
C ASP A 571 -24.29 37.60 13.77
N GLU A 572 -24.40 38.38 14.86
CA GLU A 572 -23.23 38.95 15.54
C GLU A 572 -22.52 37.91 16.41
N PRO A 573 -21.18 37.79 16.31
CA PRO A 573 -20.40 36.93 17.15
C PRO A 573 -20.38 37.45 18.62
N LEU A 574 -20.57 36.53 19.57
CA LEU A 574 -20.55 36.88 21.01
C LEU A 574 -19.14 36.83 21.61
N LEU A 575 -18.32 35.90 21.15
CA LEU A 575 -17.01 35.61 21.74
C LEU A 575 -16.12 34.92 20.68
N SER A 576 -14.92 35.43 20.47
CA SER A 576 -13.94 34.72 19.64
C SER A 576 -13.37 33.50 20.35
N PHE A 577 -12.83 32.54 19.60
CA PHE A 577 -12.18 31.37 20.21
C PHE A 577 -10.96 31.77 21.07
N ALA A 578 -10.23 32.82 20.69
CA ALA A 578 -9.13 33.35 21.49
C ALA A 578 -9.59 33.92 22.85
N GLU A 579 -10.71 34.66 22.84
CA GLU A 579 -11.30 35.17 24.08
C GLU A 579 -11.88 34.04 24.92
N LEU A 580 -12.56 33.09 24.32
CA LEU A 580 -13.06 31.89 25.01
C LEU A 580 -11.91 31.12 25.71
N ALA A 581 -10.81 30.85 24.98
CA ALA A 581 -9.66 30.14 25.51
C ALA A 581 -9.05 30.86 26.73
N LYS A 582 -8.84 32.19 26.61
CA LYS A 582 -8.30 33.01 27.71
C LYS A 582 -9.23 33.07 28.91
N LYS A 583 -10.54 33.29 28.70
CA LYS A 583 -11.51 33.39 29.77
C LYS A 583 -11.79 32.07 30.46
N SER A 584 -11.77 30.95 29.73
CA SER A 584 -12.01 29.62 30.29
C SER A 584 -10.93 29.21 31.32
N MET A 585 -9.69 29.69 31.18
CA MET A 585 -8.61 29.47 32.13
C MET A 585 -8.89 30.05 33.53
N HIS A 586 -9.75 31.05 33.61
CA HIS A 586 -10.18 31.70 34.85
C HIS A 586 -11.50 31.15 35.40
N THR A 587 -12.04 30.10 34.80
CA THR A 587 -13.25 29.39 35.21
C THR A 587 -12.94 27.98 35.62
N HIS A 588 -13.94 27.24 36.11
CA HIS A 588 -13.82 25.80 36.37
C HIS A 588 -13.71 24.95 35.09
N ALA A 589 -13.85 25.54 33.88
CA ALA A 589 -13.69 24.85 32.62
C ALA A 589 -12.22 24.53 32.31
N GLY A 590 -11.26 25.34 32.80
CA GLY A 590 -9.82 25.15 32.60
C GLY A 590 -9.42 25.14 31.12
N ASN A 591 -8.44 24.32 30.77
CA ASN A 591 -7.99 24.09 29.40
C ASN A 591 -9.06 23.39 28.56
N LEU A 592 -9.35 23.92 27.38
CA LEU A 592 -10.27 23.34 26.43
C LEU A 592 -9.54 22.30 25.57
N THR A 593 -9.39 21.10 26.12
CA THR A 593 -8.83 19.93 25.45
C THR A 593 -9.82 18.78 25.48
N ALA A 594 -9.97 18.06 24.38
CA ALA A 594 -10.76 16.87 24.31
C ALA A 594 -9.95 15.71 23.69
N TYR A 595 -10.14 14.53 24.23
CA TYR A 595 -9.60 13.27 23.73
C TYR A 595 -10.75 12.38 23.28
N ALA A 596 -10.53 11.59 22.23
CA ALA A 596 -11.41 10.52 21.82
C ALA A 596 -10.61 9.28 21.44
N SER A 597 -11.20 8.13 21.70
CA SER A 597 -10.76 6.82 21.21
C SER A 597 -11.94 6.16 20.51
N TYR A 598 -11.75 5.76 19.28
CA TYR A 598 -12.73 5.04 18.47
C TYR A 598 -12.22 3.64 18.19
N SER A 599 -12.99 2.62 18.56
CA SER A 599 -12.72 1.22 18.21
C SER A 599 -13.66 0.78 17.11
N ASN A 600 -13.12 0.31 16.00
CA ASN A 600 -13.87 -0.05 14.83
C ASN A 600 -14.53 -1.43 14.96
N VAL A 601 -15.79 -1.54 14.55
CA VAL A 601 -16.60 -2.78 14.64
C VAL A 601 -17.18 -3.23 13.29
N THR A 602 -16.86 -2.53 12.20
CA THR A 602 -17.37 -2.85 10.85
C THR A 602 -16.25 -2.79 9.82
N ASN A 603 -16.48 -3.42 8.67
CA ASN A 603 -15.59 -3.35 7.53
C ASN A 603 -16.39 -3.43 6.23
N PRO A 604 -17.15 -2.38 5.90
CA PRO A 604 -17.97 -2.36 4.69
C PRO A 604 -17.13 -2.57 3.44
N GLY A 605 -17.75 -3.08 2.39
CA GLY A 605 -17.11 -3.19 1.10
C GLY A 605 -16.87 -1.80 0.49
N VAL A 606 -15.66 -1.59 -0.01
CA VAL A 606 -15.34 -0.47 -0.88
C VAL A 606 -14.96 -1.02 -2.25
N THR A 607 -15.55 -0.48 -3.32
CA THR A 607 -15.48 -1.10 -4.65
C THR A 607 -15.29 -0.07 -5.75
N GLY A 608 -14.80 -0.56 -6.90
CA GLY A 608 -14.70 0.22 -8.11
C GLY A 608 -14.84 -0.65 -9.35
N ALA A 609 -15.23 -0.01 -10.46
CA ALA A 609 -15.24 -0.57 -11.80
C ALA A 609 -14.44 0.35 -12.73
N HIS A 610 -13.45 -0.22 -13.42
CA HIS A 610 -12.60 0.50 -14.37
C HIS A 610 -12.84 -0.01 -15.78
N PHE A 611 -12.76 0.91 -16.73
CA PHE A 611 -12.97 0.66 -18.15
C PHE A 611 -11.76 1.16 -18.92
N ALA A 612 -11.20 0.32 -19.76
CA ALA A 612 -10.05 0.63 -20.59
C ALA A 612 -10.37 0.41 -22.08
N HIS A 613 -9.90 1.32 -22.94
CA HIS A 613 -9.89 1.17 -24.38
C HIS A 613 -8.45 1.19 -24.86
N VAL A 614 -8.04 0.18 -25.60
CA VAL A 614 -6.65 0.03 -26.06
C VAL A 614 -6.54 -0.11 -27.56
N GLU A 615 -5.35 0.20 -28.09
CA GLU A 615 -4.92 -0.10 -29.45
C GLU A 615 -3.61 -0.88 -29.39
N VAL A 616 -3.58 -2.05 -30.00
CA VAL A 616 -2.41 -2.94 -30.08
C VAL A 616 -1.84 -2.88 -31.49
N ASP A 617 -0.56 -2.52 -31.64
CA ASP A 617 0.19 -2.64 -32.89
C ASP A 617 0.71 -4.08 -33.03
N THR A 618 0.08 -4.89 -33.85
CA THR A 618 0.44 -6.32 -34.04
C THR A 618 1.80 -6.55 -34.71
N TRP A 619 2.44 -5.49 -35.24
CA TRP A 619 3.77 -5.57 -35.85
C TRP A 619 4.89 -5.35 -34.82
N THR A 620 4.63 -4.53 -33.82
CA THR A 620 5.62 -4.20 -32.77
C THR A 620 5.29 -4.80 -31.41
N GLY A 621 4.06 -5.29 -31.22
CA GLY A 621 3.56 -5.74 -29.90
C GLY A 621 3.23 -4.59 -28.94
N PHE A 622 3.37 -3.33 -29.36
CA PHE A 622 3.17 -2.19 -28.51
C PHE A 622 1.68 -1.92 -28.29
N THR A 623 1.30 -1.74 -27.02
CA THR A 623 -0.07 -1.39 -26.64
C THR A 623 -0.15 0.04 -26.16
N LYS A 624 -1.11 0.81 -26.70
CA LYS A 624 -1.47 2.16 -26.26
C LYS A 624 -2.84 2.14 -25.61
N VAL A 625 -2.94 2.73 -24.42
CA VAL A 625 -4.23 2.99 -23.78
C VAL A 625 -4.81 4.28 -24.37
N LEU A 626 -5.98 4.18 -25.02
CA LEU A 626 -6.61 5.29 -25.76
C LEU A 626 -7.52 6.12 -24.86
N ASP A 627 -8.32 5.46 -24.02
CA ASP A 627 -9.27 6.09 -23.09
C ASP A 627 -9.39 5.26 -21.83
N TYR A 628 -9.70 5.93 -20.72
CA TYR A 628 -9.82 5.28 -19.42
C TYR A 628 -10.88 5.94 -18.55
N LEU A 629 -11.76 5.14 -17.94
CA LEU A 629 -12.74 5.59 -16.97
C LEU A 629 -12.67 4.77 -15.70
N ALA A 630 -12.61 5.43 -14.55
CA ALA A 630 -12.66 4.82 -13.23
C ALA A 630 -13.90 5.28 -12.46
N VAL A 631 -14.71 4.35 -11.99
CA VAL A 631 -15.90 4.61 -11.17
C VAL A 631 -15.72 3.98 -9.80
N HIS A 632 -15.83 4.77 -8.72
CA HIS A 632 -15.61 4.30 -7.36
C HIS A 632 -16.73 4.66 -6.39
N ASP A 633 -17.13 3.66 -5.58
CA ASP A 633 -17.96 3.85 -4.39
C ASP A 633 -17.06 4.19 -3.20
N ILE A 634 -17.08 5.46 -2.80
CA ILE A 634 -16.25 5.98 -1.68
C ILE A 634 -17.08 6.63 -0.57
N GLY A 635 -18.41 6.49 -0.61
CA GLY A 635 -19.28 7.25 0.28
C GLY A 635 -19.05 8.76 0.12
N GLN A 636 -19.13 9.53 1.19
CA GLN A 636 -18.83 10.95 1.15
C GLN A 636 -17.33 11.21 0.93
N ALA A 637 -16.96 11.80 -0.18
CA ALA A 637 -15.59 12.26 -0.38
C ALA A 637 -15.24 13.40 0.60
N ILE A 638 -14.20 13.21 1.41
CA ILE A 638 -13.70 14.31 2.28
C ILE A 638 -13.07 15.39 1.41
N ASN A 639 -12.20 15.00 0.48
CA ASN A 639 -11.57 15.89 -0.49
C ASN A 639 -11.61 15.24 -1.89
N PRO A 640 -12.59 15.59 -2.73
CA PRO A 640 -12.76 14.99 -4.06
C PRO A 640 -11.52 15.09 -4.94
N GLY A 641 -10.83 16.24 -4.97
CA GLY A 641 -9.64 16.41 -5.79
C GLY A 641 -8.48 15.50 -5.38
N LEU A 642 -8.29 15.22 -4.09
CA LEU A 642 -7.29 14.26 -3.63
C LEU A 642 -7.72 12.81 -3.92
N CYS A 643 -9.01 12.51 -3.89
CA CYS A 643 -9.52 11.20 -4.31
C CYS A 643 -9.24 10.94 -5.80
N GLU A 644 -9.51 11.92 -6.68
CA GLU A 644 -9.18 11.82 -8.11
C GLU A 644 -7.68 11.63 -8.33
N ALA A 645 -6.83 12.38 -7.64
CA ALA A 645 -5.37 12.26 -7.73
C ALA A 645 -4.89 10.86 -7.32
N GLN A 646 -5.50 10.25 -6.28
CA GLN A 646 -5.19 8.88 -5.87
C GLN A 646 -5.59 7.86 -6.94
N ILE A 647 -6.73 8.04 -7.61
CA ILE A 647 -7.20 7.18 -8.69
C ILE A 647 -6.28 7.30 -9.91
N GLN A 648 -5.96 8.52 -10.34
CA GLN A 648 -5.06 8.77 -11.48
C GLN A 648 -3.68 8.14 -11.27
N GLY A 649 -3.10 8.30 -10.08
CA GLY A 649 -1.83 7.66 -9.72
C GLY A 649 -1.92 6.13 -9.68
N ALA A 650 -3.06 5.58 -9.28
CA ALA A 650 -3.29 4.13 -9.30
C ALA A 650 -3.40 3.58 -10.73
N VAL A 651 -4.06 4.31 -11.61
CA VAL A 651 -4.18 3.94 -13.04
C VAL A 651 -2.80 3.90 -13.69
N GLN A 652 -1.93 4.88 -13.40
CA GLN A 652 -0.54 4.88 -13.90
C GLN A 652 0.21 3.61 -13.47
N MET A 653 0.20 3.30 -12.18
CA MET A 653 0.88 2.11 -11.64
C MET A 653 0.31 0.80 -12.22
N GLY A 654 -1.01 0.69 -12.33
CA GLY A 654 -1.66 -0.52 -12.81
C GLY A 654 -1.50 -0.73 -14.32
N CYS A 655 -1.49 0.33 -15.12
CA CYS A 655 -1.15 0.26 -16.55
C CYS A 655 0.31 -0.20 -16.74
N GLY A 656 1.23 0.31 -15.91
CA GLY A 656 2.61 -0.13 -15.89
C GLY A 656 2.73 -1.63 -15.62
N ALA A 657 2.09 -2.10 -14.55
CA ALA A 657 2.06 -3.52 -14.18
C ALA A 657 1.44 -4.43 -15.25
N ALA A 658 0.41 -3.94 -15.96
CA ALA A 658 -0.24 -4.70 -17.02
C ALA A 658 0.59 -4.80 -18.30
N LEU A 659 1.33 -3.75 -18.68
CA LEU A 659 1.87 -3.59 -20.02
C LEU A 659 3.40 -3.60 -20.14
N ARG A 660 4.16 -3.29 -19.05
CA ARG A 660 5.62 -3.06 -19.19
C ARG A 660 6.47 -3.43 -17.98
N GLU A 661 6.00 -3.14 -16.77
CA GLU A 661 6.83 -3.17 -15.57
C GLU A 661 7.07 -4.59 -15.09
N LYS A 662 8.32 -4.96 -14.91
CA LYS A 662 8.73 -6.23 -14.29
C LYS A 662 10.15 -6.14 -13.73
N MET A 663 10.38 -6.81 -12.63
CA MET A 663 11.73 -7.10 -12.14
C MET A 663 12.18 -8.42 -12.73
N THR A 664 13.20 -8.37 -13.58
CA THR A 664 13.76 -9.54 -14.24
C THR A 664 14.89 -10.11 -13.40
N MET A 665 14.81 -11.41 -13.05
CA MET A 665 15.89 -12.17 -12.44
C MET A 665 16.84 -12.66 -13.52
N GLN A 666 18.15 -12.46 -13.32
CA GLN A 666 19.20 -12.98 -14.19
C GLN A 666 19.64 -14.37 -13.70
N LYS A 667 20.28 -15.14 -14.58
CA LYS A 667 20.75 -16.51 -14.26
C LYS A 667 21.77 -16.58 -13.12
N ASP A 668 22.43 -15.47 -12.80
CA ASP A 668 23.38 -15.34 -11.70
C ASP A 668 22.76 -14.82 -10.39
N GLY A 669 21.42 -14.74 -10.33
CA GLY A 669 20.68 -14.29 -9.16
C GLY A 669 20.53 -12.77 -9.02
N ARG A 670 21.15 -11.97 -9.91
CA ARG A 670 20.92 -10.51 -9.92
C ARG A 670 19.52 -10.18 -10.43
N CYS A 671 18.96 -9.11 -9.91
CA CYS A 671 17.67 -8.59 -10.38
C CYS A 671 17.79 -7.21 -11.03
N THR A 672 16.68 -6.71 -11.55
CA THR A 672 16.59 -5.33 -12.08
C THR A 672 16.93 -4.31 -10.99
N GLU A 673 17.90 -3.43 -11.25
CA GLU A 673 18.45 -2.46 -10.29
C GLU A 673 18.32 -0.98 -10.74
N SER A 674 17.61 -0.73 -11.86
CA SER A 674 17.40 0.63 -12.37
C SER A 674 16.03 0.81 -12.98
N LEU A 675 15.47 2.02 -12.87
CA LEU A 675 14.15 2.35 -13.43
C LEU A 675 14.13 2.28 -14.96
N SER A 676 15.25 2.47 -15.63
CA SER A 676 15.35 2.34 -17.08
C SER A 676 15.19 0.90 -17.56
N LYS A 677 15.70 -0.08 -16.80
CA LYS A 677 15.52 -1.52 -17.07
C LYS A 677 14.19 -2.05 -16.55
N TYR A 678 13.55 -1.33 -15.62
CA TYR A 678 12.23 -1.65 -15.08
C TYR A 678 11.10 -1.25 -16.03
N HIS A 679 11.36 -0.32 -16.94
CA HIS A 679 10.43 0.22 -17.94
C HIS A 679 9.20 0.91 -17.32
N LEU A 680 9.44 1.78 -16.34
CA LEU A 680 8.39 2.54 -15.66
C LEU A 680 7.43 3.20 -16.66
N PHE A 681 6.11 3.08 -16.41
CA PHE A 681 5.07 3.72 -17.21
C PHE A 681 5.07 5.23 -16.95
N LEU A 682 5.27 6.03 -18.01
CA LEU A 682 5.50 7.46 -17.91
C LEU A 682 4.22 8.27 -18.11
N ALA A 683 4.26 9.56 -17.75
CA ALA A 683 3.09 10.43 -17.85
C ALA A 683 2.58 10.61 -19.30
N ASN A 684 3.46 10.56 -20.30
CA ASN A 684 3.09 10.64 -21.73
C ASN A 684 2.52 9.33 -22.29
N ASP A 685 2.61 8.24 -21.57
CA ASP A 685 1.99 6.96 -21.92
C ASP A 685 0.53 6.88 -21.48
N LEU A 686 0.11 7.78 -20.58
CA LEU A 686 -1.23 7.78 -20.01
C LEU A 686 -2.28 8.37 -20.96
N PRO A 687 -3.48 7.80 -20.98
CA PRO A 687 -4.64 8.44 -21.63
C PRO A 687 -5.17 9.58 -20.77
N ASN A 688 -6.21 10.27 -21.24
CA ASN A 688 -7.06 11.07 -20.38
C ASN A 688 -7.84 10.14 -19.42
N ILE A 689 -7.60 10.29 -18.12
CA ILE A 689 -8.25 9.45 -17.10
C ILE A 689 -9.47 10.21 -16.57
N ARG A 690 -10.65 9.70 -16.89
CA ARG A 690 -11.92 10.20 -16.35
C ARG A 690 -12.25 9.48 -15.04
N VAL A 691 -12.73 10.23 -14.05
CA VAL A 691 -13.07 9.70 -12.73
C VAL A 691 -14.51 10.05 -12.37
N GLU A 692 -15.25 9.07 -11.91
CA GLU A 692 -16.59 9.21 -11.35
C GLU A 692 -16.63 8.68 -9.92
N LEU A 693 -17.13 9.50 -9.01
CA LEU A 693 -17.26 9.15 -7.61
C LEU A 693 -18.73 8.98 -7.24
N LEU A 694 -19.11 7.78 -6.80
CA LEU A 694 -20.42 7.51 -6.22
C LEU A 694 -20.40 8.00 -4.77
N GLN A 695 -20.95 9.21 -4.52
CA GLN A 695 -20.86 9.90 -3.24
C GLN A 695 -22.17 9.90 -2.43
N ASP A 696 -23.23 9.31 -2.96
CA ASP A 696 -24.56 9.18 -2.33
C ASP A 696 -24.69 7.93 -1.44
N GLY A 697 -23.68 7.06 -1.41
CA GLY A 697 -23.55 5.96 -0.47
C GLY A 697 -23.06 6.44 0.90
N HIS A 698 -23.45 5.73 1.95
CA HIS A 698 -23.07 6.12 3.31
C HIS A 698 -22.52 4.93 4.10
N SER A 699 -21.30 5.07 4.60
CA SER A 699 -20.84 4.22 5.70
C SER A 699 -21.34 4.78 7.02
N LYS A 700 -21.85 3.89 7.89
CA LYS A 700 -22.35 4.28 9.22
C LYS A 700 -21.21 4.75 10.15
N GLU A 701 -20.02 4.16 9.99
CA GLU A 701 -18.91 4.37 10.90
C GLU A 701 -17.85 5.37 10.37
N GLY A 702 -17.75 5.54 9.05
CA GLY A 702 -16.81 6.49 8.47
C GLY A 702 -17.17 7.95 8.80
N PRO A 703 -16.18 8.85 8.93
CA PRO A 703 -16.43 10.26 9.23
C PRO A 703 -17.28 10.87 8.11
N PHE A 704 -18.40 11.49 8.46
CA PHE A 704 -19.39 12.04 7.52
C PHE A 704 -19.93 11.03 6.49
N GLY A 705 -19.78 9.72 6.72
CA GLY A 705 -20.18 8.67 5.78
C GLY A 705 -19.11 8.27 4.76
N ALA A 706 -17.87 8.71 4.93
CA ALA A 706 -16.75 8.38 4.03
C ALA A 706 -16.39 6.90 4.07
N LYS A 707 -15.93 6.39 2.92
CA LYS A 707 -15.21 5.12 2.77
C LYS A 707 -13.79 5.41 2.27
N SER A 708 -12.96 4.38 2.21
CA SER A 708 -11.56 4.51 1.78
C SER A 708 -11.41 4.55 0.25
N ILE A 709 -10.29 5.10 -0.26
CA ILE A 709 -9.94 5.08 -1.68
C ILE A 709 -8.50 4.63 -1.94
N GLY A 710 -7.62 4.68 -0.92
CA GLY A 710 -6.16 4.58 -1.09
C GLY A 710 -5.66 3.36 -1.86
N GLU A 711 -6.30 2.21 -1.69
CA GLU A 711 -5.89 0.95 -2.32
C GLU A 711 -6.89 0.43 -3.34
N VAL A 712 -8.20 0.53 -3.09
CA VAL A 712 -9.22 -0.01 -4.00
C VAL A 712 -9.10 0.52 -5.43
N CYS A 713 -8.61 1.75 -5.60
CA CYS A 713 -8.45 2.37 -6.90
C CYS A 713 -7.35 1.73 -7.79
N TYR A 714 -6.46 0.93 -7.22
CA TYR A 714 -5.46 0.18 -7.98
C TYR A 714 -5.99 -1.21 -8.42
N VAL A 715 -6.89 -1.80 -7.64
CA VAL A 715 -7.35 -3.18 -7.81
C VAL A 715 -7.88 -3.48 -9.22
N PRO A 716 -8.78 -2.69 -9.81
CA PRO A 716 -9.39 -3.00 -11.12
C PRO A 716 -8.50 -2.67 -12.32
N VAL A 717 -7.35 -1.98 -12.14
CA VAL A 717 -6.63 -1.37 -13.27
C VAL A 717 -6.04 -2.40 -14.21
N ALA A 718 -5.20 -3.29 -13.69
CA ALA A 718 -4.59 -4.32 -14.53
C ALA A 718 -5.63 -5.26 -15.16
N PRO A 719 -6.68 -5.73 -14.43
CA PRO A 719 -7.76 -6.47 -15.07
C PRO A 719 -8.43 -5.78 -16.25
N ALA A 720 -8.75 -4.48 -16.11
CA ALA A 720 -9.38 -3.71 -17.20
C ALA A 720 -8.49 -3.62 -18.44
N VAL A 721 -7.20 -3.31 -18.25
CA VAL A 721 -6.23 -3.18 -19.35
C VAL A 721 -5.96 -4.54 -20.00
N CYS A 722 -5.74 -5.59 -19.20
CA CYS A 722 -5.53 -6.95 -19.70
C CYS A 722 -6.74 -7.49 -20.47
N GLY A 723 -7.95 -7.24 -19.94
CA GLY A 723 -9.20 -7.57 -20.61
C GLY A 723 -9.32 -6.88 -21.97
N ALA A 724 -8.95 -5.59 -22.06
CA ALA A 724 -8.98 -4.83 -23.31
C ALA A 724 -7.98 -5.35 -24.35
N VAL A 725 -6.75 -5.73 -23.93
CA VAL A 725 -5.75 -6.34 -24.83
C VAL A 725 -6.22 -7.70 -25.33
N ASN A 726 -6.74 -8.55 -24.47
CA ASN A 726 -7.31 -9.84 -24.86
C ASN A 726 -8.50 -9.70 -25.80
N ASP A 727 -9.36 -8.67 -25.61
CA ASP A 727 -10.45 -8.34 -26.51
C ASP A 727 -9.94 -7.92 -27.91
N ALA A 728 -8.96 -7.01 -27.95
CA ALA A 728 -8.35 -6.51 -29.18
C ALA A 728 -7.73 -7.63 -30.04
N LEU A 729 -7.12 -8.61 -29.41
CA LEU A 729 -6.39 -9.69 -30.07
C LEU A 729 -7.19 -10.98 -30.18
N HIS A 730 -8.41 -11.08 -29.65
CA HIS A 730 -9.14 -12.32 -29.42
C HIS A 730 -8.25 -13.39 -28.74
N ALA A 731 -7.51 -12.97 -27.70
CA ALA A 731 -6.45 -13.73 -27.07
C ALA A 731 -6.83 -14.18 -25.66
N ASN A 732 -6.06 -15.15 -25.19
CA ASN A 732 -6.13 -15.67 -23.82
C ASN A 732 -4.78 -15.52 -23.10
N LEU A 733 -4.16 -14.32 -23.21
CA LEU A 733 -2.91 -14.03 -22.53
C LEU A 733 -3.07 -14.16 -21.02
N SER A 734 -2.09 -14.76 -20.36
CA SER A 734 -2.14 -15.09 -18.94
C SER A 734 -0.83 -14.82 -18.16
N VAL A 735 0.19 -14.27 -18.84
CA VAL A 735 1.49 -13.97 -18.22
C VAL A 735 1.77 -12.47 -18.31
N LEU A 736 1.82 -11.79 -17.18
CA LEU A 736 2.13 -10.35 -17.11
C LEU A 736 3.64 -10.06 -17.16
N PRO A 737 4.02 -8.88 -17.64
CA PRO A 737 3.22 -7.89 -18.34
C PRO A 737 2.92 -8.31 -19.78
N TYR A 738 1.81 -7.81 -20.36
CA TYR A 738 1.53 -7.95 -21.80
C TYR A 738 2.41 -6.96 -22.60
N ASP A 739 3.71 -7.12 -22.42
CA ASP A 739 4.72 -6.32 -23.11
C ASP A 739 4.87 -6.73 -24.60
N PRO A 740 5.62 -5.98 -25.40
CA PRO A 740 5.84 -6.32 -26.79
C PRO A 740 6.30 -7.75 -27.05
N ASP A 741 7.19 -8.27 -26.19
CA ASP A 741 7.70 -9.64 -26.33
C ASP A 741 6.60 -10.69 -26.11
N CYS A 742 5.78 -10.50 -25.08
CA CYS A 742 4.64 -11.36 -24.77
C CYS A 742 3.63 -11.39 -25.93
N ILE A 743 3.26 -10.22 -26.46
CA ILE A 743 2.27 -10.09 -27.55
C ILE A 743 2.83 -10.68 -28.85
N LEU A 744 4.07 -10.37 -29.23
CA LEU A 744 4.67 -10.90 -30.46
C LEU A 744 4.85 -12.42 -30.42
N LYS A 745 5.22 -12.97 -29.27
CA LYS A 745 5.31 -14.43 -29.09
C LYS A 745 3.95 -15.10 -29.32
N TYR A 746 2.91 -14.59 -28.68
CA TYR A 746 1.55 -15.08 -28.87
C TYR A 746 1.11 -15.02 -30.34
N LEU A 747 1.34 -13.90 -31.03
CA LEU A 747 0.97 -13.73 -32.43
C LEU A 747 1.76 -14.66 -33.36
N ALA A 748 3.01 -15.00 -33.03
CA ALA A 748 3.78 -16.00 -33.77
C ALA A 748 3.20 -17.40 -33.61
N GLU A 749 2.88 -17.82 -32.37
CA GLU A 749 2.26 -19.12 -32.08
C GLU A 749 0.90 -19.28 -32.77
N VAL A 750 0.07 -18.21 -32.83
CA VAL A 750 -1.21 -18.23 -33.57
C VAL A 750 -0.99 -18.44 -35.07
N ARG A 751 0.01 -17.80 -35.68
CA ARG A 751 0.34 -17.96 -37.09
C ARG A 751 0.81 -19.37 -37.40
N GLU A 752 1.69 -19.94 -36.63
CA GLU A 752 2.20 -21.31 -36.78
C GLU A 752 1.04 -22.35 -36.72
N ASN A 753 0.11 -22.17 -35.79
CA ASN A 753 -1.06 -23.05 -35.66
C ASN A 753 -2.09 -22.91 -36.81
N HIS A 754 -2.09 -21.76 -37.53
CA HIS A 754 -2.94 -21.60 -38.73
C HIS A 754 -2.29 -22.17 -39.98
N ASP A 755 -0.96 -22.23 -40.03
CA ASP A 755 -0.20 -22.76 -41.17
C ASP A 755 0.02 -24.28 -41.08
N ALA A 756 -0.23 -24.90 -39.91
CA ALA A 756 -0.18 -26.36 -39.67
C ALA A 756 -1.54 -27.02 -39.84
#